data_c14ec63f9be990efa8390c8a99becfa3
#
_entry.id   c14ec63f9be990efa8390c8a99becfa3
#
_cell.length_a   1.000
_cell.length_b   1.000
_cell.length_c   1.000
_cell.angle_alpha   90.00
_cell.angle_beta   90.00
_cell.angle_gamma   90.00
#
_symmetry.space_group_name_H-M   'P 1'
#
loop_
_entity.id
_entity.type
_entity.pdbx_description
1 polymer ?
#
loop_
_entity_poly.entity_id
_entity_poly.type
_entity_poly.pdbx_seq_one_letter_code
_entity_poly.pdbx_strand_id
1 'polypeptide(L)'
;MKIDKLSVLKNNYNCVKTPAFGRRLTSEELLEYQTTLSEAKEKVGNNGKSVFIVHDACLPQNAEGNTGVGNLSSKKSLEFFDFMKKYLGIKSVEILPAGEVVPYQSGKFFCAYHSSAFSLSPHQVNLELLTTPEYLSMITQEDIASVVTSNTMPKKEVWANFENVVNDGSSFDNVLRKAFNSFKENKETSLQKEFEEYRLANEDWLKPKVLFKELVKVYGDRNWSAWNERDRNLLIDIDEAKQARINELLANSSEDCEYYCFKQFLADKHLAHSRAELNARELKLIGDCLIAFSQDEVWANQKAFNLDYSVGWGLPALDYETITQEGSPAEKLLKRKVQLFAQRYDSIRFDVSWAYLAPNLRPFKNVGKAYSKNTEFGSVILDRIDDYVKEIKGQDFDTKELIHEFDASPSDFRMLEETPSGQRWREPMMSRTKALGTTYMSHSWGNNQHFLQLNGGESNFLLGAGNHDPQPLRQIAYEVPDIGGAVHKHSQVEYLADLFKVDKNILENPVEFIKAKFAEIFTARNNQYFYMDVFGREERFDAQCNNSAENYRYKIPENFEAAYISEVERGHALNPMDALERVFRLKGLDKTNSALYSQIVRFRDILQTPENKIVTKINPKFPIAGTVIGLITATAGGIGYYFIDKKEKNKN
;
A
#
# COMPACT_ATOMS: atom_id res chain seq x y z
N MET A 1 21.83 35.28 1.72
CA MET A 1 22.74 34.19 2.07
C MET A 1 21.86 33.01 2.52
N LYS A 2 21.41 32.18 1.57
CA LYS A 2 20.59 30.98 1.84
C LYS A 2 21.54 29.86 2.20
N ILE A 3 21.56 29.48 3.45
CA ILE A 3 22.35 28.32 3.92
C ILE A 3 21.55 27.07 3.54
N ASP A 4 22.21 26.28 2.75
CA ASP A 4 21.72 24.99 2.22
C ASP A 4 21.56 23.99 3.37
N LYS A 5 20.38 23.96 4.01
CA LYS A 5 20.05 22.96 5.05
C LYS A 5 19.87 21.53 4.51
N LEU A 6 19.82 21.38 3.20
CA LEU A 6 19.68 20.09 2.52
C LEU A 6 20.98 19.28 2.41
N SER A 7 22.15 19.91 2.60
CA SER A 7 23.44 19.24 2.49
C SER A 7 23.84 18.44 3.73
N VAL A 8 23.21 18.67 4.88
CA VAL A 8 23.57 17.99 6.14
C VAL A 8 22.90 16.61 6.26
N LEU A 9 21.80 16.35 5.54
CA LEU A 9 21.07 15.07 5.62
C LEU A 9 21.54 14.03 4.58
N LYS A 10 22.37 14.41 3.61
CA LYS A 10 22.75 13.53 2.48
C LYS A 10 23.92 12.57 2.73
N ASN A 11 24.57 12.57 3.88
CA ASN A 11 25.89 11.91 4.00
C ASN A 11 26.04 10.80 5.05
N ASN A 12 24.98 10.11 5.49
CA ASN A 12 25.15 9.07 6.52
C ASN A 12 24.60 7.67 6.17
N TYR A 13 24.51 7.31 4.91
CA TYR A 13 24.32 5.90 4.54
C TYR A 13 25.63 5.24 4.08
N ASN A 14 26.68 5.37 4.87
CA ASN A 14 27.77 4.41 4.83
C ASN A 14 27.38 3.23 5.72
N CYS A 15 27.54 2.02 5.20
CA CYS A 15 27.39 0.74 5.88
C CYS A 15 27.93 0.82 7.31
N VAL A 16 27.08 1.19 8.25
CA VAL A 16 27.40 1.22 9.67
C VAL A 16 27.38 -0.23 10.11
N LYS A 17 28.52 -0.73 10.61
CA LYS A 17 28.61 -1.93 11.41
C LYS A 17 27.47 -1.90 12.41
N THR A 18 26.66 -2.95 12.41
CA THR A 18 25.46 -3.14 13.24
C THR A 18 25.65 -2.57 14.65
N PRO A 19 24.95 -1.51 15.05
CA PRO A 19 24.91 -1.11 16.44
C PRO A 19 24.23 -2.24 17.23
N ALA A 20 24.57 -2.40 18.50
CA ALA A 20 23.83 -3.28 19.41
C ALA A 20 22.39 -2.76 19.51
N PHE A 21 21.43 -3.50 18.95
CA PHE A 21 20.01 -3.13 18.85
C PHE A 21 19.30 -3.48 20.15
N GLY A 22 18.16 -2.82 20.38
CA GLY A 22 17.27 -3.07 21.49
C GLY A 22 16.96 -4.53 21.68
N ARG A 23 16.72 -4.93 22.92
CA ARG A 23 16.50 -6.32 23.28
C ARG A 23 15.30 -6.89 22.53
N ARG A 24 15.53 -7.93 21.74
CA ARG A 24 14.45 -8.75 21.19
C ARG A 24 13.69 -9.41 22.35
N LEU A 25 12.37 -9.45 22.22
CA LEU A 25 11.56 -10.23 23.14
C LEU A 25 11.93 -11.72 23.03
N THR A 26 12.08 -12.40 24.14
CA THR A 26 12.15 -13.86 24.13
C THR A 26 10.84 -14.45 23.63
N SER A 27 10.80 -15.73 23.27
CA SER A 27 9.55 -16.37 22.80
C SER A 27 8.43 -16.30 23.84
N GLU A 28 8.75 -16.42 25.13
CA GLU A 28 7.79 -16.29 26.23
C GLU A 28 7.31 -14.84 26.38
N GLU A 29 8.23 -13.88 26.38
CA GLU A 29 7.88 -12.45 26.42
C GLU A 29 7.06 -12.02 25.19
N LEU A 30 7.34 -12.60 24.02
CA LEU A 30 6.56 -12.30 22.82
C LEU A 30 5.12 -12.80 22.93
N LEU A 31 4.90 -13.96 23.48
CA LEU A 31 3.55 -14.50 23.73
C LEU A 31 2.79 -13.63 24.75
N GLU A 32 3.46 -13.24 25.85
CA GLU A 32 2.89 -12.33 26.85
C GLU A 32 2.59 -10.95 26.23
N TYR A 33 3.48 -10.43 25.39
CA TYR A 33 3.29 -9.20 24.65
C TYR A 33 2.06 -9.25 23.75
N GLN A 34 1.90 -10.32 22.97
CA GLN A 34 0.74 -10.50 22.08
C GLN A 34 -0.58 -10.57 22.84
N THR A 35 -0.59 -11.29 23.96
CA THR A 35 -1.75 -11.35 24.85
C THR A 35 -2.08 -9.96 25.40
N THR A 36 -1.07 -9.25 25.93
CA THR A 36 -1.23 -7.88 26.44
C THR A 36 -1.73 -6.93 25.36
N LEU A 37 -1.19 -7.03 24.15
CA LEU A 37 -1.61 -6.19 23.00
C LEU A 37 -3.09 -6.44 22.66
N SER A 38 -3.50 -7.69 22.56
CA SER A 38 -4.86 -8.08 22.24
C SER A 38 -5.86 -7.60 23.32
N GLU A 39 -5.58 -7.86 24.58
CA GLU A 39 -6.42 -7.44 25.71
C GLU A 39 -6.49 -5.91 25.82
N ALA A 40 -5.38 -5.21 25.63
CA ALA A 40 -5.34 -3.76 25.68
C ALA A 40 -6.14 -3.14 24.54
N LYS A 41 -6.02 -3.64 23.31
CA LYS A 41 -6.82 -3.20 22.15
C LYS A 41 -8.31 -3.41 22.41
N GLU A 42 -8.70 -4.56 22.96
CA GLU A 42 -10.09 -4.85 23.33
C GLU A 42 -10.61 -3.85 24.38
N LYS A 43 -9.84 -3.60 25.44
CA LYS A 43 -10.23 -2.68 26.53
C LYS A 43 -10.42 -1.25 26.06
N VAL A 44 -9.62 -0.79 25.11
CA VAL A 44 -9.77 0.57 24.56
C VAL A 44 -10.81 0.64 23.43
N GLY A 45 -11.39 -0.51 23.00
CA GLY A 45 -12.35 -0.57 21.91
C GLY A 45 -11.72 -0.55 20.51
N ASN A 46 -10.39 -0.75 20.41
CA ASN A 46 -9.65 -0.87 19.15
C ASN A 46 -9.60 -2.33 18.69
N ASN A 47 -10.75 -2.96 18.49
CA ASN A 47 -10.90 -4.39 18.27
C ASN A 47 -11.48 -4.77 16.88
N GLY A 48 -11.73 -3.77 16.04
CA GLY A 48 -12.27 -3.95 14.70
C GLY A 48 -11.21 -4.35 13.65
N LYS A 49 -11.25 -3.69 12.49
CA LYS A 49 -10.27 -3.88 11.42
C LYS A 49 -8.91 -3.34 11.82
N SER A 50 -7.86 -4.04 11.42
CA SER A 50 -6.47 -3.62 11.60
C SER A 50 -5.74 -3.91 10.29
N VAL A 51 -5.67 -2.90 9.43
CA VAL A 51 -5.21 -3.03 8.03
C VAL A 51 -3.79 -2.49 7.90
N PHE A 52 -2.91 -3.28 7.31
CA PHE A 52 -1.54 -2.88 6.99
C PHE A 52 -1.39 -2.64 5.49
N ILE A 53 -1.09 -1.40 5.10
CA ILE A 53 -0.94 -1.01 3.69
C ILE A 53 0.52 -1.12 3.28
N VAL A 54 0.76 -1.76 2.14
CA VAL A 54 2.08 -1.91 1.54
C VAL A 54 1.99 -1.98 0.01
N HIS A 55 3.01 -1.48 -0.68
CA HIS A 55 3.20 -1.86 -2.08
C HIS A 55 3.92 -3.21 -2.13
N ASP A 56 3.30 -4.20 -2.75
CA ASP A 56 3.84 -5.58 -2.82
C ASP A 56 5.22 -5.64 -3.47
N ALA A 57 5.48 -4.82 -4.50
CA ALA A 57 6.80 -4.67 -5.12
C ALA A 57 7.89 -4.16 -4.14
N CYS A 58 7.50 -3.54 -3.02
CA CYS A 58 8.40 -3.01 -2.01
C CYS A 58 8.63 -3.97 -0.83
N LEU A 59 8.03 -5.16 -0.85
CA LEU A 59 8.22 -6.19 0.18
C LEU A 59 9.69 -6.62 0.31
N PRO A 60 10.11 -7.06 1.50
CA PRO A 60 11.50 -7.37 1.76
C PRO A 60 11.96 -8.61 0.98
N GLN A 61 13.19 -8.58 0.53
CA GLN A 61 13.87 -9.69 -0.12
C GLN A 61 15.22 -9.92 0.54
N ASN A 62 15.67 -11.17 0.63
CA ASN A 62 17.05 -11.47 0.98
C ASN A 62 17.97 -11.20 -0.22
N ALA A 63 19.27 -11.05 0.04
CA ALA A 63 20.25 -10.75 -1.01
C ALA A 63 20.25 -11.80 -2.13
N GLU A 64 20.04 -13.08 -1.80
CA GLU A 64 20.06 -14.22 -2.73
C GLU A 64 18.81 -14.29 -3.61
N GLY A 65 17.68 -13.72 -3.17
CA GLY A 65 16.39 -13.69 -3.88
C GLY A 65 16.01 -12.30 -4.41
N ASN A 66 16.92 -11.31 -4.38
CA ASN A 66 16.60 -9.93 -4.78
C ASN A 66 16.54 -9.79 -6.30
N THR A 67 15.42 -10.17 -6.89
CA THR A 67 15.13 -10.03 -8.33
C THR A 67 14.88 -8.58 -8.76
N GLY A 68 14.77 -7.66 -7.81
CA GLY A 68 14.48 -6.23 -8.03
C GLY A 68 13.20 -5.76 -7.34
N VAL A 69 12.16 -6.60 -7.30
CA VAL A 69 10.86 -6.29 -6.69
C VAL A 69 10.45 -7.39 -5.72
N GLY A 70 9.68 -7.02 -4.70
CA GLY A 70 9.11 -7.96 -3.74
C GLY A 70 8.03 -8.87 -4.36
N ASN A 71 7.68 -9.91 -3.62
CA ASN A 71 6.56 -10.80 -3.95
C ASN A 71 5.87 -11.24 -2.66
N LEU A 72 4.54 -11.26 -2.65
CA LEU A 72 3.71 -11.56 -1.48
C LEU A 72 4.00 -12.92 -0.84
N SER A 73 4.24 -13.95 -1.64
CA SER A 73 4.45 -15.32 -1.19
C SER A 73 5.93 -15.71 -1.05
N SER A 74 6.87 -14.77 -1.23
CA SER A 74 8.27 -15.06 -0.96
C SER A 74 8.46 -15.34 0.54
N LYS A 75 9.38 -16.24 0.87
CA LYS A 75 9.68 -16.59 2.26
C LYS A 75 9.93 -15.36 3.13
N LYS A 76 10.70 -14.39 2.61
CA LYS A 76 11.05 -13.16 3.36
C LYS A 76 9.84 -12.25 3.59
N SER A 77 8.93 -12.17 2.63
CA SER A 77 7.68 -11.42 2.79
C SER A 77 6.74 -12.09 3.81
N LEU A 78 6.66 -13.41 3.81
CA LEU A 78 5.86 -14.14 4.80
C LEU A 78 6.43 -13.98 6.22
N GLU A 79 7.76 -14.04 6.42
CA GLU A 79 8.42 -13.70 7.68
C GLU A 79 8.09 -12.27 8.15
N PHE A 80 8.05 -11.33 7.21
CA PHE A 80 7.68 -9.95 7.49
C PHE A 80 6.23 -9.81 7.96
N PHE A 81 5.28 -10.46 7.28
CA PHE A 81 3.88 -10.43 7.70
C PHE A 81 3.65 -11.11 9.05
N ASP A 82 4.35 -12.21 9.33
CA ASP A 82 4.36 -12.84 10.65
C ASP A 82 4.88 -11.89 11.73
N PHE A 83 5.92 -11.12 11.44
CA PHE A 83 6.45 -10.09 12.32
C PHE A 83 5.42 -8.98 12.56
N MET A 84 4.82 -8.43 11.51
CA MET A 84 3.81 -7.37 11.63
C MET A 84 2.58 -7.84 12.41
N LYS A 85 2.12 -9.07 12.18
CA LYS A 85 1.03 -9.68 12.97
C LYS A 85 1.40 -9.78 14.45
N LYS A 86 2.60 -10.25 14.77
CA LYS A 86 3.06 -10.42 16.15
C LYS A 86 3.22 -9.09 16.88
N TYR A 87 3.75 -8.06 16.24
CA TYR A 87 4.08 -6.79 16.91
C TYR A 87 2.96 -5.75 16.85
N LEU A 88 2.12 -5.73 15.81
CA LEU A 88 1.04 -4.76 15.64
C LEU A 88 -0.35 -5.35 15.76
N GLY A 89 -0.48 -6.67 15.73
CA GLY A 89 -1.78 -7.34 15.74
C GLY A 89 -2.61 -7.00 14.50
N ILE A 90 -1.96 -6.93 13.32
CA ILE A 90 -2.67 -6.72 12.05
C ILE A 90 -3.57 -7.92 11.74
N LYS A 91 -4.70 -7.65 11.07
CA LYS A 91 -5.67 -8.66 10.64
C LYS A 91 -5.79 -8.77 9.13
N SER A 92 -5.30 -7.76 8.41
CA SER A 92 -5.38 -7.69 6.96
C SER A 92 -4.16 -6.98 6.39
N VAL A 93 -3.80 -7.37 5.17
CA VAL A 93 -2.79 -6.71 4.34
C VAL A 93 -3.50 -6.11 3.14
N GLU A 94 -3.41 -4.82 2.96
CA GLU A 94 -3.85 -4.09 1.77
C GLU A 94 -2.65 -3.86 0.88
N ILE A 95 -2.75 -4.27 -0.38
CA ILE A 95 -1.73 -3.99 -1.37
C ILE A 95 -2.21 -2.92 -2.33
N LEU A 96 -1.30 -2.01 -2.69
CA LEU A 96 -1.57 -1.04 -3.75
C LEU A 96 -1.91 -1.77 -5.06
N PRO A 97 -2.53 -1.09 -6.06
CA PRO A 97 -2.98 -1.75 -7.26
C PRO A 97 -1.91 -2.66 -7.90
N ALA A 98 -2.21 -3.95 -8.01
CA ALA A 98 -1.31 -4.98 -8.50
C ALA A 98 -1.33 -5.14 -10.03
N GLY A 99 -1.98 -4.20 -10.71
CA GLY A 99 -2.16 -4.21 -12.16
C GLY A 99 -0.85 -4.05 -12.95
N GLU A 100 -0.87 -4.48 -14.21
CA GLU A 100 0.23 -4.23 -15.15
C GLU A 100 0.42 -2.72 -15.32
N VAL A 101 1.54 -2.22 -14.81
CA VAL A 101 1.87 -0.78 -14.87
C VAL A 101 2.31 -0.42 -16.30
N VAL A 102 1.76 0.66 -16.81
CA VAL A 102 2.22 1.26 -18.07
C VAL A 102 3.28 2.30 -17.75
N PRO A 103 4.53 2.13 -18.23
CA PRO A 103 5.57 3.15 -18.03
C PRO A 103 5.09 4.49 -18.58
N TYR A 104 5.26 5.56 -17.81
CA TYR A 104 5.00 6.90 -18.28
C TYR A 104 5.91 7.23 -19.47
N GLN A 105 5.58 8.24 -20.27
CA GLN A 105 6.29 8.61 -21.53
C GLN A 105 7.82 8.71 -21.41
N SER A 106 8.36 8.91 -20.20
CA SER A 106 9.80 8.93 -19.94
C SER A 106 10.42 7.55 -19.67
N GLY A 107 9.62 6.49 -19.55
CA GLY A 107 10.08 5.13 -19.24
C GLY A 107 10.63 4.93 -17.82
N LYS A 108 10.56 5.93 -16.94
CA LYS A 108 11.23 5.92 -15.62
C LYS A 108 10.28 6.03 -14.42
N PHE A 109 9.01 6.31 -14.66
CA PHE A 109 8.03 6.49 -13.61
C PHE A 109 7.03 5.33 -13.60
N PHE A 110 6.90 4.68 -12.44
CA PHE A 110 5.98 3.56 -12.22
C PHE A 110 5.01 3.94 -11.11
N CYS A 111 3.79 4.30 -11.48
CA CYS A 111 2.71 4.57 -10.53
C CYS A 111 1.76 3.39 -10.49
N ALA A 112 1.51 2.84 -9.31
CA ALA A 112 0.57 1.73 -9.13
C ALA A 112 -0.84 2.08 -9.64
N TYR A 113 -1.24 3.34 -9.53
CA TYR A 113 -2.55 3.83 -9.99
C TYR A 113 -2.62 4.12 -11.50
N HIS A 114 -1.49 4.03 -12.21
CA HIS A 114 -1.43 4.02 -13.67
C HIS A 114 -1.29 2.60 -14.22
N SER A 115 -2.10 1.70 -13.71
CA SER A 115 -2.07 0.28 -14.06
C SER A 115 -3.38 -0.18 -14.68
N SER A 116 -3.37 -1.39 -15.20
CA SER A 116 -4.55 -2.07 -15.71
C SER A 116 -5.50 -2.48 -14.58
N ALA A 117 -6.81 -2.38 -14.83
CA ALA A 117 -7.83 -2.92 -13.94
C ALA A 117 -7.98 -4.45 -14.07
N PHE A 118 -7.54 -5.05 -15.17
CA PHE A 118 -7.72 -6.48 -15.48
C PHE A 118 -6.41 -7.27 -15.45
N SER A 119 -5.37 -6.79 -16.16
CA SER A 119 -4.10 -7.50 -16.24
C SER A 119 -3.23 -7.24 -15.02
N LEU A 120 -2.55 -8.28 -14.55
CA LEU A 120 -1.64 -8.23 -13.42
C LEU A 120 -0.20 -7.92 -13.86
N SER A 121 0.54 -7.25 -13.00
CA SER A 121 1.96 -7.01 -13.22
C SER A 121 2.77 -8.31 -13.16
N PRO A 122 3.79 -8.49 -14.00
CA PRO A 122 4.64 -9.69 -13.99
C PRO A 122 5.28 -10.00 -12.63
N HIS A 123 5.51 -9.01 -11.77
CA HIS A 123 6.08 -9.24 -10.44
C HIS A 123 5.18 -10.05 -9.50
N GLN A 124 3.90 -10.26 -9.86
CA GLN A 124 3.04 -11.20 -9.13
C GLN A 124 3.51 -12.65 -9.29
N VAL A 125 4.30 -12.94 -10.34
CA VAL A 125 4.86 -14.28 -10.52
C VAL A 125 6.01 -14.52 -9.55
N ASN A 126 5.85 -15.49 -8.65
CA ASN A 126 6.92 -15.97 -7.79
C ASN A 126 7.76 -17.00 -8.53
N LEU A 127 9.00 -16.64 -8.88
CA LEU A 127 9.88 -17.55 -9.63
C LEU A 127 10.23 -18.82 -8.84
N GLU A 128 10.28 -18.77 -7.50
CA GLU A 128 10.55 -19.95 -6.68
C GLU A 128 9.51 -21.05 -6.90
N LEU A 129 8.23 -20.69 -7.08
CA LEU A 129 7.16 -21.65 -7.35
C LEU A 129 7.40 -22.39 -8.68
N LEU A 130 7.94 -21.71 -9.69
CA LEU A 130 8.21 -22.31 -10.99
C LEU A 130 9.31 -23.39 -10.99
N THR A 131 10.10 -23.47 -9.90
CA THR A 131 11.09 -24.54 -9.71
C THR A 131 10.48 -25.82 -9.11
N THR A 132 9.23 -25.76 -8.64
CA THR A 132 8.58 -26.88 -7.95
C THR A 132 7.92 -27.87 -8.92
N PRO A 133 7.73 -29.14 -8.52
CA PRO A 133 7.02 -30.13 -9.34
C PRO A 133 5.58 -29.74 -9.68
N GLU A 134 4.90 -29.00 -8.83
CA GLU A 134 3.55 -28.47 -9.09
C GLU A 134 3.52 -27.61 -10.36
N TYR A 135 4.58 -26.87 -10.61
CA TYR A 135 4.78 -26.06 -11.81
C TYR A 135 5.75 -26.72 -12.79
N LEU A 136 5.78 -28.06 -12.84
CA LEU A 136 6.57 -28.86 -13.79
C LEU A 136 8.08 -28.59 -13.74
N SER A 137 8.58 -27.97 -12.68
CA SER A 137 9.98 -27.51 -12.57
C SER A 137 10.44 -26.77 -13.84
N MET A 138 9.61 -25.83 -14.32
CA MET A 138 9.80 -25.12 -15.60
C MET A 138 11.09 -24.30 -15.67
N ILE A 139 11.65 -23.92 -14.50
CA ILE A 139 12.92 -23.20 -14.39
C ILE A 139 13.79 -23.82 -13.29
N THR A 140 15.03 -23.40 -13.21
CA THR A 140 16.00 -23.85 -12.19
C THR A 140 16.38 -22.73 -11.22
N GLN A 141 17.10 -23.05 -10.15
CA GLN A 141 17.63 -22.04 -9.21
C GLN A 141 18.68 -21.13 -9.87
N GLU A 142 19.43 -21.65 -10.88
CA GLU A 142 20.39 -20.88 -11.65
C GLU A 142 19.67 -19.80 -12.50
N ASP A 143 18.46 -20.09 -12.98
CA ASP A 143 17.64 -19.11 -13.69
C ASP A 143 17.27 -17.95 -12.76
N ILE A 144 16.84 -18.23 -11.52
CA ILE A 144 16.57 -17.20 -10.50
C ILE A 144 17.84 -16.42 -10.20
N ALA A 145 18.97 -17.09 -9.98
CA ALA A 145 20.25 -16.43 -9.73
C ALA A 145 20.67 -15.50 -10.86
N SER A 146 20.33 -15.82 -12.13
CA SER A 146 20.59 -14.94 -13.26
C SER A 146 19.80 -13.63 -13.17
N VAL A 147 18.53 -13.68 -12.74
CA VAL A 147 17.69 -12.49 -12.54
C VAL A 147 18.24 -11.64 -11.38
N VAL A 148 18.65 -12.27 -10.28
CA VAL A 148 19.29 -11.58 -9.14
C VAL A 148 20.58 -10.88 -9.57
N THR A 149 21.41 -11.54 -10.36
CA THR A 149 22.68 -10.99 -10.87
C THR A 149 22.44 -9.80 -11.80
N SER A 150 21.37 -9.82 -12.61
CA SER A 150 21.02 -8.73 -13.52
C SER A 150 20.49 -7.49 -12.78
N ASN A 151 20.09 -7.62 -11.51
CA ASN A 151 19.65 -6.50 -10.70
C ASN A 151 20.84 -5.66 -10.23
N THR A 152 21.36 -4.82 -11.11
CA THR A 152 22.54 -3.95 -10.89
C THR A 152 22.18 -2.53 -10.50
N MET A 153 20.90 -2.23 -10.26
CA MET A 153 20.44 -0.89 -9.91
C MET A 153 21.21 -0.33 -8.70
N PRO A 154 21.74 0.91 -8.75
CA PRO A 154 22.24 1.59 -7.57
C PRO A 154 21.11 1.70 -6.51
N LYS A 155 21.47 1.49 -5.23
CA LYS A 155 20.48 1.48 -4.12
C LYS A 155 19.41 0.37 -4.22
N LYS A 156 19.69 -0.76 -4.89
CA LYS A 156 18.79 -1.91 -4.99
C LYS A 156 18.31 -2.47 -3.64
N GLU A 157 19.02 -2.18 -2.57
CA GLU A 157 18.65 -2.55 -1.20
C GLU A 157 17.53 -1.65 -0.63
N VAL A 158 17.37 -0.44 -1.21
CA VAL A 158 16.41 0.58 -0.75
C VAL A 158 15.27 0.75 -1.74
N TRP A 159 15.54 0.56 -3.04
CA TRP A 159 14.58 0.82 -4.11
C TRP A 159 14.19 -0.45 -4.86
N ALA A 160 12.90 -0.56 -5.18
CA ALA A 160 12.39 -1.55 -6.11
C ALA A 160 12.88 -1.23 -7.55
N ASN A 161 13.40 -2.24 -8.23
CA ASN A 161 13.87 -2.16 -9.62
C ASN A 161 12.79 -2.75 -10.55
N PHE A 162 11.79 -1.95 -10.86
CA PHE A 162 10.72 -2.38 -11.77
C PHE A 162 11.25 -2.74 -13.15
N GLU A 163 12.24 -2.01 -13.64
CA GLU A 163 12.83 -2.20 -14.97
C GLU A 163 13.41 -3.60 -15.17
N ASN A 164 13.92 -4.21 -14.09
CA ASN A 164 14.46 -5.57 -14.12
C ASN A 164 13.38 -6.65 -14.28
N VAL A 165 12.11 -6.30 -14.04
CA VAL A 165 11.00 -7.26 -13.96
C VAL A 165 9.91 -6.99 -14.99
N VAL A 166 9.48 -5.73 -15.17
CA VAL A 166 8.29 -5.45 -15.99
C VAL A 166 8.60 -5.23 -17.47
N ASN A 167 9.85 -4.96 -17.83
CA ASN A 167 10.21 -4.71 -19.23
C ASN A 167 10.26 -6.00 -20.04
N ASP A 168 9.65 -6.00 -21.22
CA ASP A 168 9.82 -7.08 -22.18
C ASP A 168 11.31 -7.23 -22.53
N GLY A 169 11.82 -8.45 -22.53
CA GLY A 169 13.24 -8.78 -22.74
C GLY A 169 14.15 -8.53 -21.53
N SER A 170 13.62 -8.13 -20.37
CA SER A 170 14.38 -8.13 -19.12
C SER A 170 14.83 -9.53 -18.73
N SER A 171 15.78 -9.64 -17.80
CA SER A 171 16.20 -10.97 -17.30
C SER A 171 15.05 -11.76 -16.71
N PHE A 172 14.13 -11.12 -16.03
CA PHE A 172 12.92 -11.74 -15.48
C PHE A 172 12.01 -12.23 -16.60
N ASP A 173 11.74 -11.40 -17.62
CA ASP A 173 10.92 -11.79 -18.78
C ASP A 173 11.55 -12.95 -19.57
N ASN A 174 12.89 -12.97 -19.72
CA ASN A 174 13.61 -14.08 -20.36
C ASN A 174 13.45 -15.40 -19.61
N VAL A 175 13.46 -15.36 -18.27
CA VAL A 175 13.22 -16.55 -17.44
C VAL A 175 11.75 -17.01 -17.56
N LEU A 176 10.79 -16.07 -17.61
CA LEU A 176 9.39 -16.42 -17.87
C LEU A 176 9.18 -17.01 -19.28
N ARG A 177 9.91 -16.53 -20.29
CA ARG A 177 9.87 -17.11 -21.63
C ARG A 177 10.45 -18.53 -21.66
N LYS A 178 11.50 -18.80 -20.88
CA LYS A 178 12.02 -20.17 -20.68
C LYS A 178 10.96 -21.06 -20.03
N ALA A 179 10.28 -20.56 -18.99
CA ALA A 179 9.17 -21.28 -18.35
C ALA A 179 8.05 -21.60 -19.35
N PHE A 180 7.68 -20.64 -20.20
CA PHE A 180 6.67 -20.83 -21.25
C PHE A 180 7.07 -21.92 -22.27
N ASN A 181 8.33 -21.94 -22.69
CA ASN A 181 8.80 -22.98 -23.60
C ASN A 181 8.72 -24.37 -22.96
N SER A 182 9.18 -24.51 -21.72
CA SER A 182 9.04 -25.74 -20.94
C SER A 182 7.58 -26.16 -20.76
N PHE A 183 6.69 -25.21 -20.48
CA PHE A 183 5.25 -25.45 -20.40
C PHE A 183 4.66 -26.02 -21.69
N LYS A 184 5.04 -25.49 -22.86
CA LYS A 184 4.57 -25.98 -24.17
C LYS A 184 5.05 -27.39 -24.48
N GLU A 185 6.22 -27.78 -23.99
CA GLU A 185 6.78 -29.13 -24.19
C GLU A 185 6.03 -30.18 -23.36
N ASN A 186 5.49 -29.83 -22.22
CA ASN A 186 4.80 -30.72 -21.28
C ASN A 186 3.29 -30.77 -21.59
N LYS A 187 2.88 -31.48 -22.60
CA LYS A 187 1.48 -31.58 -23.03
C LYS A 187 0.62 -32.43 -22.09
N GLU A 188 -0.70 -32.16 -22.09
CA GLU A 188 -1.73 -32.92 -21.36
C GLU A 188 -1.61 -32.91 -19.83
N THR A 189 -0.98 -31.89 -19.27
CA THR A 189 -0.89 -31.69 -17.82
C THR A 189 -2.14 -31.01 -17.25
N SER A 190 -2.35 -31.09 -15.91
CA SER A 190 -3.40 -30.32 -15.23
C SER A 190 -3.19 -28.82 -15.42
N LEU A 191 -1.94 -28.37 -15.37
CA LEU A 191 -1.59 -26.97 -15.55
C LEU A 191 -2.00 -26.42 -16.91
N GLN A 192 -1.90 -27.24 -17.99
CA GLN A 192 -2.38 -26.82 -19.31
C GLN A 192 -3.90 -26.73 -19.39
N LYS A 193 -4.62 -27.65 -18.75
CA LYS A 193 -6.08 -27.54 -18.66
C LYS A 193 -6.52 -26.28 -17.92
N GLU A 194 -5.89 -26.00 -16.78
CA GLU A 194 -6.13 -24.77 -16.02
C GLU A 194 -5.83 -23.51 -16.85
N PHE A 195 -4.76 -23.53 -17.64
CA PHE A 195 -4.43 -22.43 -18.55
C PHE A 195 -5.49 -22.19 -19.62
N GLU A 196 -5.99 -23.26 -20.26
CA GLU A 196 -7.06 -23.13 -21.24
C GLU A 196 -8.38 -22.64 -20.61
N GLU A 197 -8.72 -23.15 -19.44
CA GLU A 197 -9.87 -22.67 -18.68
C GLU A 197 -9.73 -21.18 -18.33
N TYR A 198 -8.53 -20.77 -17.88
CA TYR A 198 -8.23 -19.38 -17.60
C TYR A 198 -8.37 -18.48 -18.83
N ARG A 199 -7.84 -18.91 -19.97
CA ARG A 199 -7.94 -18.19 -21.25
C ARG A 199 -9.37 -17.97 -21.66
N LEU A 200 -10.19 -19.01 -21.60
CA LEU A 200 -11.62 -18.95 -21.95
C LEU A 200 -12.40 -18.04 -20.99
N ALA A 201 -12.15 -18.16 -19.69
CA ALA A 201 -12.83 -17.34 -18.67
C ALA A 201 -12.47 -15.86 -18.73
N ASN A 202 -11.37 -15.49 -19.36
CA ASN A 202 -10.84 -14.13 -19.43
C ASN A 202 -10.65 -13.61 -20.87
N GLU A 203 -11.23 -14.28 -21.88
CA GLU A 203 -11.11 -13.90 -23.29
C GLU A 203 -11.58 -12.45 -23.55
N ASP A 204 -12.57 -12.01 -22.80
CA ASP A 204 -13.21 -10.71 -22.88
C ASP A 204 -12.22 -9.53 -22.71
N TRP A 205 -11.18 -9.69 -21.94
CA TRP A 205 -10.14 -8.68 -21.74
C TRP A 205 -8.75 -9.11 -22.26
N LEU A 206 -8.41 -10.40 -22.23
CA LEU A 206 -7.12 -10.90 -22.73
C LEU A 206 -6.95 -10.65 -24.23
N LYS A 207 -7.97 -10.98 -25.04
CA LYS A 207 -7.91 -10.81 -26.49
C LYS A 207 -7.77 -9.33 -26.89
N PRO A 208 -8.60 -8.37 -26.38
CA PRO A 208 -8.38 -6.95 -26.60
C PRO A 208 -6.99 -6.47 -26.19
N LYS A 209 -6.49 -6.91 -25.06
CA LYS A 209 -5.14 -6.52 -24.56
C LYS A 209 -4.04 -6.94 -25.51
N VAL A 210 -4.10 -8.18 -26.00
CA VAL A 210 -3.15 -8.71 -26.97
C VAL A 210 -3.22 -7.92 -28.28
N LEU A 211 -4.41 -7.67 -28.80
CA LEU A 211 -4.61 -6.87 -30.02
C LEU A 211 -4.05 -5.46 -29.88
N PHE A 212 -4.25 -4.81 -28.73
CA PHE A 212 -3.67 -3.52 -28.45
C PHE A 212 -2.14 -3.54 -28.48
N LYS A 213 -1.52 -4.54 -27.84
CA LYS A 213 -0.05 -4.73 -27.86
C LYS A 213 0.47 -4.90 -29.29
N GLU A 214 -0.20 -5.66 -30.14
CA GLU A 214 0.17 -5.83 -31.54
C GLU A 214 0.02 -4.53 -32.33
N LEU A 215 -1.04 -3.79 -32.11
CA LEU A 215 -1.21 -2.48 -32.76
C LEU A 215 -0.15 -1.47 -32.29
N VAL A 216 0.24 -1.50 -31.01
CA VAL A 216 1.38 -0.68 -30.53
C VAL A 216 2.67 -1.03 -31.28
N LYS A 217 2.93 -2.31 -31.60
CA LYS A 217 4.09 -2.70 -32.44
C LYS A 217 3.98 -2.14 -33.85
N VAL A 218 2.77 -2.17 -34.44
CA VAL A 218 2.50 -1.65 -35.80
C VAL A 218 2.71 -0.14 -35.89
N TYR A 219 2.23 0.62 -34.88
CA TYR A 219 2.27 2.08 -34.89
C TYR A 219 3.50 2.69 -34.22
N GLY A 220 4.21 1.92 -33.39
CA GLY A 220 5.30 2.42 -32.56
C GLY A 220 4.83 3.40 -31.46
N ASP A 221 3.52 3.53 -31.25
CA ASP A 221 2.90 4.50 -30.33
C ASP A 221 1.69 3.88 -29.62
N ARG A 222 1.58 4.10 -28.33
CA ARG A 222 0.46 3.67 -27.49
C ARG A 222 -0.73 4.64 -27.56
N ASN A 223 -0.55 5.82 -28.11
CA ASN A 223 -1.62 6.81 -28.28
C ASN A 223 -2.59 6.36 -29.38
N TRP A 224 -3.50 5.47 -29.03
CA TRP A 224 -4.47 4.89 -29.95
C TRP A 224 -5.38 5.91 -30.64
N SER A 225 -5.55 7.10 -30.05
CA SER A 225 -6.35 8.16 -30.67
C SER A 225 -5.72 8.68 -31.97
N ALA A 226 -4.40 8.51 -32.12
CA ALA A 226 -3.65 8.87 -33.33
C ALA A 226 -3.61 7.76 -34.40
N TRP A 227 -4.07 6.54 -34.09
CA TRP A 227 -4.10 5.45 -35.05
C TRP A 227 -5.11 5.72 -36.18
N ASN A 228 -4.98 5.00 -37.31
CA ASN A 228 -5.98 5.11 -38.38
C ASN A 228 -7.37 4.70 -37.85
N GLU A 229 -8.41 5.16 -38.56
CA GLU A 229 -9.79 4.99 -38.10
C GLU A 229 -10.20 3.52 -37.95
N ARG A 230 -9.76 2.64 -38.84
CA ARG A 230 -10.07 1.20 -38.76
C ARG A 230 -9.52 0.59 -37.46
N ASP A 231 -8.23 0.80 -37.18
CA ASP A 231 -7.54 0.16 -36.05
C ASP A 231 -7.90 0.88 -34.73
N ARG A 232 -8.16 2.21 -34.77
CA ARG A 232 -8.71 2.96 -33.64
C ARG A 232 -10.08 2.43 -33.19
N ASN A 233 -10.94 2.06 -34.14
CA ASN A 233 -12.31 1.58 -33.92
C ASN A 233 -12.45 0.07 -34.14
N LEU A 234 -11.37 -0.71 -34.03
CA LEU A 234 -11.32 -2.12 -34.43
C LEU A 234 -12.36 -2.99 -33.71
N LEU A 235 -12.61 -2.72 -32.45
CA LEU A 235 -13.53 -3.49 -31.60
C LEU A 235 -14.93 -2.85 -31.49
N ILE A 236 -15.20 -1.78 -32.24
CA ILE A 236 -16.53 -1.15 -32.30
C ILE A 236 -17.27 -1.65 -33.54
N ASP A 237 -18.44 -2.29 -33.34
CA ASP A 237 -19.29 -2.80 -34.43
C ASP A 237 -18.48 -3.59 -35.48
N ILE A 238 -18.01 -4.75 -35.06
CA ILE A 238 -17.09 -5.61 -35.84
C ILE A 238 -17.80 -6.11 -37.08
N ASP A 239 -17.34 -5.69 -38.25
CA ASP A 239 -17.69 -6.19 -39.57
C ASP A 239 -16.64 -7.22 -40.10
N GLU A 240 -16.85 -7.72 -41.32
CA GLU A 240 -15.94 -8.69 -41.94
C GLU A 240 -14.51 -8.16 -42.10
N ALA A 241 -14.36 -6.86 -42.44
CA ALA A 241 -13.04 -6.25 -42.63
C ALA A 241 -12.27 -6.09 -41.32
N LYS A 242 -12.97 -5.71 -40.26
CA LYS A 242 -12.39 -5.65 -38.90
C LYS A 242 -12.08 -7.05 -38.39
N GLN A 243 -12.96 -8.04 -38.61
CA GLN A 243 -12.70 -9.41 -38.23
C GLN A 243 -11.47 -9.98 -38.97
N ALA A 244 -11.32 -9.70 -40.26
CA ALA A 244 -10.13 -10.10 -41.04
C ALA A 244 -8.85 -9.47 -40.46
N ARG A 245 -8.92 -8.16 -40.03
CA ARG A 245 -7.81 -7.46 -39.39
C ARG A 245 -7.46 -8.06 -38.04
N ILE A 246 -8.46 -8.39 -37.21
CA ILE A 246 -8.26 -9.09 -35.95
C ILE A 246 -7.53 -10.42 -36.17
N ASN A 247 -7.98 -11.22 -37.13
CA ASN A 247 -7.37 -12.50 -37.46
C ASN A 247 -5.93 -12.34 -37.95
N GLU A 248 -5.66 -11.34 -38.80
CA GLU A 248 -4.31 -11.01 -39.27
C GLU A 248 -3.36 -10.68 -38.09
N LEU A 249 -3.77 -9.80 -37.17
CA LEU A 249 -2.96 -9.41 -36.00
C LEU A 249 -2.65 -10.59 -35.10
N LEU A 250 -3.64 -11.45 -34.82
CA LEU A 250 -3.47 -12.63 -33.98
C LEU A 250 -2.61 -13.70 -34.66
N ALA A 251 -2.69 -13.87 -35.98
CA ALA A 251 -1.89 -14.84 -36.72
C ALA A 251 -0.40 -14.43 -36.79
N ASN A 252 -0.13 -13.13 -36.94
CA ASN A 252 1.24 -12.62 -37.08
C ASN A 252 2.07 -12.70 -35.78
N SER A 253 1.43 -12.85 -34.63
CA SER A 253 2.09 -12.85 -33.33
C SER A 253 1.51 -13.92 -32.40
N SER A 254 1.09 -15.05 -32.91
CA SER A 254 0.37 -16.10 -32.16
C SER A 254 1.15 -16.57 -30.93
N GLU A 255 2.47 -16.73 -31.03
CA GLU A 255 3.32 -17.17 -29.92
C GLU A 255 3.46 -16.07 -28.84
N ASP A 256 3.66 -14.81 -29.20
CA ASP A 256 3.72 -13.68 -28.25
C ASP A 256 2.37 -13.48 -27.56
N CYS A 257 1.27 -13.69 -28.27
CA CYS A 257 -0.08 -13.63 -27.74
C CYS A 257 -0.30 -14.73 -26.68
N GLU A 258 0.09 -15.94 -26.98
CA GLU A 258 -0.02 -17.07 -26.06
C GLU A 258 0.90 -16.90 -24.84
N TYR A 259 2.13 -16.43 -25.07
CA TYR A 259 3.06 -16.08 -23.99
C TYR A 259 2.51 -15.02 -23.06
N TYR A 260 1.88 -13.97 -23.60
CA TYR A 260 1.22 -12.96 -22.78
C TYR A 260 0.11 -13.57 -21.91
N CYS A 261 -0.76 -14.39 -22.49
CA CYS A 261 -1.80 -15.10 -21.75
C CYS A 261 -1.22 -16.00 -20.65
N PHE A 262 -0.11 -16.68 -20.94
CA PHE A 262 0.60 -17.51 -19.96
C PHE A 262 1.17 -16.68 -18.80
N LYS A 263 1.77 -15.51 -19.07
CA LYS A 263 2.23 -14.60 -18.00
C LYS A 263 1.06 -14.19 -17.09
N GLN A 264 -0.08 -13.85 -17.66
CA GLN A 264 -1.27 -13.46 -16.91
C GLN A 264 -1.86 -14.61 -16.09
N PHE A 265 -1.90 -15.81 -16.66
CA PHE A 265 -2.32 -17.02 -15.96
C PHE A 265 -1.44 -17.30 -14.74
N LEU A 266 -0.11 -17.26 -14.90
CA LEU A 266 0.81 -17.45 -13.78
C LEU A 266 0.65 -16.36 -12.72
N ALA A 267 0.53 -15.10 -13.11
CA ALA A 267 0.37 -13.99 -12.19
C ALA A 267 -0.91 -14.15 -11.35
N ASP A 268 -2.02 -14.52 -11.96
CA ASP A 268 -3.30 -14.73 -11.27
C ASP A 268 -3.26 -15.95 -10.33
N LYS A 269 -2.69 -17.07 -10.81
CA LYS A 269 -2.51 -18.29 -10.01
C LYS A 269 -1.60 -18.06 -8.81
N HIS A 270 -0.50 -17.30 -8.98
CA HIS A 270 0.42 -16.98 -7.88
C HIS A 270 -0.16 -15.94 -6.91
N LEU A 271 -0.99 -15.02 -7.37
CA LEU A 271 -1.74 -14.13 -6.48
C LEU A 271 -2.73 -14.93 -5.60
N ALA A 272 -3.41 -15.92 -6.20
CA ALA A 272 -4.27 -16.83 -5.45
C ALA A 272 -3.49 -17.67 -4.41
N HIS A 273 -2.29 -18.14 -4.77
CA HIS A 273 -1.37 -18.81 -3.84
C HIS A 273 -0.94 -17.86 -2.70
N SER A 274 -0.58 -16.63 -3.02
CA SER A 274 -0.20 -15.61 -2.03
C SER A 274 -1.33 -15.31 -1.05
N ARG A 275 -2.58 -15.23 -1.54
CA ARG A 275 -3.76 -15.08 -0.70
C ARG A 275 -3.94 -16.28 0.24
N ALA A 276 -3.76 -17.50 -0.27
CA ALA A 276 -3.86 -18.71 0.56
C ALA A 276 -2.79 -18.73 1.67
N GLU A 277 -1.54 -18.33 1.36
CA GLU A 277 -0.46 -18.22 2.35
C GLU A 277 -0.75 -17.20 3.44
N LEU A 278 -1.34 -16.05 3.08
CA LEU A 278 -1.76 -15.04 4.07
C LEU A 278 -2.94 -15.54 4.90
N ASN A 279 -3.92 -16.20 4.28
CA ASN A 279 -5.08 -16.75 4.99
C ASN A 279 -4.67 -17.87 5.96
N ALA A 280 -3.68 -18.69 5.62
CA ALA A 280 -3.11 -19.68 6.53
C ALA A 280 -2.46 -19.04 7.77
N ARG A 281 -2.08 -17.76 7.68
CA ARG A 281 -1.59 -16.90 8.76
C ARG A 281 -2.70 -16.09 9.43
N GLU A 282 -3.96 -16.36 9.10
CA GLU A 282 -5.13 -15.58 9.55
C GLU A 282 -5.04 -14.09 9.17
N LEU A 283 -4.46 -13.79 8.02
CA LEU A 283 -4.40 -12.47 7.43
C LEU A 283 -5.25 -12.44 6.16
N LYS A 284 -6.18 -11.49 6.06
CA LYS A 284 -6.94 -11.25 4.83
C LYS A 284 -6.12 -10.44 3.85
N LEU A 285 -6.19 -10.77 2.57
CA LEU A 285 -5.61 -9.96 1.49
C LEU A 285 -6.67 -9.00 0.94
N ILE A 286 -6.40 -7.69 1.00
CA ILE A 286 -7.23 -6.63 0.45
C ILE A 286 -6.58 -6.11 -0.83
N GLY A 287 -7.35 -6.09 -1.92
CA GLY A 287 -6.92 -5.49 -3.17
C GLY A 287 -7.39 -4.06 -3.30
N ASP A 288 -6.50 -3.18 -3.71
CA ASP A 288 -6.83 -1.78 -3.98
C ASP A 288 -7.36 -1.63 -5.42
N CYS A 289 -8.66 -1.36 -5.54
CA CYS A 289 -9.37 -1.20 -6.79
C CYS A 289 -9.35 0.26 -7.25
N LEU A 290 -8.38 0.57 -8.10
CA LEU A 290 -8.23 1.92 -8.67
C LEU A 290 -9.49 2.36 -9.44
N ILE A 291 -9.76 3.68 -9.46
CA ILE A 291 -10.85 4.25 -10.26
C ILE A 291 -10.58 4.15 -11.77
N ALA A 292 -9.31 4.22 -12.15
CA ALA A 292 -8.86 4.28 -13.53
C ALA A 292 -9.09 2.98 -14.32
N PHE A 293 -9.00 3.13 -15.63
CA PHE A 293 -8.81 2.08 -16.62
C PHE A 293 -7.60 2.43 -17.48
N SER A 294 -6.82 1.44 -17.86
CA SER A 294 -5.66 1.65 -18.73
C SER A 294 -6.08 2.03 -20.17
N GLN A 295 -5.15 2.60 -20.95
CA GLN A 295 -5.45 3.05 -22.32
C GLN A 295 -5.97 1.93 -23.23
N ASP A 296 -5.47 0.73 -23.08
CA ASP A 296 -5.93 -0.46 -23.81
C ASP A 296 -7.35 -0.87 -23.41
N GLU A 297 -7.71 -0.75 -22.15
CA GLU A 297 -9.05 -1.01 -21.65
C GLU A 297 -10.05 0.02 -22.16
N VAL A 298 -9.65 1.31 -22.20
CA VAL A 298 -10.47 2.38 -22.78
C VAL A 298 -10.63 2.16 -24.28
N TRP A 299 -9.55 1.84 -25.02
CA TRP A 299 -9.61 1.54 -26.44
C TRP A 299 -10.55 0.36 -26.75
N ALA A 300 -10.46 -0.69 -25.94
CA ALA A 300 -11.28 -1.87 -26.12
C ALA A 300 -12.77 -1.65 -25.84
N ASN A 301 -13.08 -0.73 -24.94
CA ASN A 301 -14.41 -0.53 -24.39
C ASN A 301 -14.93 0.90 -24.61
N GLN A 302 -14.61 1.53 -25.73
CA GLN A 302 -14.95 2.95 -25.99
C GLN A 302 -16.42 3.30 -25.73
N LYS A 303 -17.37 2.38 -26.03
CA LYS A 303 -18.80 2.56 -25.75
C LYS A 303 -19.16 2.62 -24.26
N ALA A 304 -18.24 2.22 -23.38
CA ALA A 304 -18.43 2.29 -21.93
C ALA A 304 -18.00 3.63 -21.32
N PHE A 305 -17.38 4.51 -22.13
CA PHE A 305 -16.82 5.77 -21.66
C PHE A 305 -17.46 6.97 -22.34
N ASN A 306 -17.53 8.08 -21.61
CA ASN A 306 -17.70 9.41 -22.17
C ASN A 306 -16.31 10.02 -22.38
N LEU A 307 -15.77 9.88 -23.60
CA LEU A 307 -14.42 10.30 -23.95
C LEU A 307 -14.21 11.82 -23.98
N ASP A 308 -15.26 12.59 -23.89
CA ASP A 308 -15.21 14.06 -23.82
C ASP A 308 -15.02 14.56 -22.38
N TYR A 309 -15.17 13.70 -21.38
CA TYR A 309 -15.12 14.07 -19.96
C TYR A 309 -14.14 13.22 -19.15
N SER A 310 -13.62 13.83 -18.10
CA SER A 310 -12.73 13.22 -17.12
C SER A 310 -13.35 13.23 -15.72
N VAL A 311 -13.10 12.20 -14.93
CA VAL A 311 -13.42 12.16 -13.48
C VAL A 311 -12.34 12.81 -12.62
N GLY A 312 -11.25 13.27 -13.20
CA GLY A 312 -10.07 13.83 -12.54
C GLY A 312 -8.78 13.25 -13.12
N TRP A 313 -7.65 13.86 -12.83
CA TRP A 313 -6.29 13.41 -13.24
C TRP A 313 -6.14 13.06 -14.73
N GLY A 314 -7.03 13.58 -15.60
CA GLY A 314 -7.03 13.22 -17.03
C GLY A 314 -7.55 11.82 -17.34
N LEU A 315 -8.22 11.16 -16.40
CA LEU A 315 -8.79 9.83 -16.59
C LEU A 315 -10.14 9.93 -17.31
N PRO A 316 -10.38 9.16 -18.40
CA PRO A 316 -11.66 9.12 -19.08
C PRO A 316 -12.79 8.69 -18.11
N ALA A 317 -13.90 9.40 -18.18
CA ALA A 317 -15.08 9.08 -17.38
C ALA A 317 -15.82 7.88 -17.97
N LEU A 318 -16.26 6.94 -17.13
CA LEU A 318 -17.30 6.01 -17.55
C LEU A 318 -18.54 6.78 -18.04
N ASP A 319 -19.35 6.17 -18.88
CA ASP A 319 -20.59 6.80 -19.31
C ASP A 319 -21.62 6.82 -18.17
N TYR A 320 -21.56 7.88 -17.36
CA TYR A 320 -22.46 8.10 -16.23
C TYR A 320 -23.93 8.38 -16.64
N GLU A 321 -24.22 8.52 -17.92
CA GLU A 321 -25.61 8.61 -18.40
C GLU A 321 -26.27 7.21 -18.46
N THR A 322 -25.46 6.18 -18.71
CA THR A 322 -25.96 4.81 -18.91
C THR A 322 -25.51 3.81 -17.86
N ILE A 323 -24.54 4.13 -17.01
CA ILE A 323 -23.94 3.19 -16.04
C ILE A 323 -24.96 2.57 -15.08
N THR A 324 -26.06 3.26 -14.79
CA THR A 324 -27.15 2.75 -13.96
C THR A 324 -28.19 1.94 -14.76
N GLN A 325 -28.03 1.79 -16.08
CA GLN A 325 -28.90 0.96 -16.92
C GLN A 325 -28.30 -0.44 -17.00
N GLU A 326 -29.08 -1.45 -16.61
CA GLU A 326 -28.67 -2.84 -16.68
C GLU A 326 -28.32 -3.26 -18.11
N GLY A 327 -27.19 -3.92 -18.27
CA GLY A 327 -26.68 -4.39 -19.56
C GLY A 327 -26.04 -3.31 -20.43
N SER A 328 -25.94 -2.05 -19.98
CA SER A 328 -25.19 -1.01 -20.69
C SER A 328 -23.69 -1.36 -20.75
N PRO A 329 -22.94 -0.84 -21.75
CA PRO A 329 -21.50 -1.08 -21.82
C PRO A 329 -20.74 -0.61 -20.56
N ALA A 330 -21.13 0.54 -19.98
CA ALA A 330 -20.50 1.08 -18.79
C ALA A 330 -20.77 0.22 -17.55
N GLU A 331 -22.00 -0.26 -17.38
CA GLU A 331 -22.38 -1.16 -16.30
C GLU A 331 -21.64 -2.50 -16.40
N LYS A 332 -21.63 -3.12 -17.60
CA LYS A 332 -20.91 -4.40 -17.82
C LYS A 332 -19.43 -4.30 -17.51
N LEU A 333 -18.79 -3.21 -17.93
CA LEU A 333 -17.36 -3.00 -17.68
C LEU A 333 -17.08 -2.82 -16.20
N LEU A 334 -17.87 -2.01 -15.47
CA LEU A 334 -17.75 -1.85 -14.04
C LEU A 334 -18.00 -3.19 -13.30
N LYS A 335 -19.07 -3.90 -13.66
CA LYS A 335 -19.39 -5.21 -13.10
C LYS A 335 -18.22 -6.19 -13.25
N ARG A 336 -17.67 -6.30 -14.46
CA ARG A 336 -16.54 -7.21 -14.73
C ARG A 336 -15.30 -6.88 -13.89
N LYS A 337 -15.00 -5.59 -13.77
CA LYS A 337 -13.90 -5.11 -12.93
C LYS A 337 -14.10 -5.51 -11.46
N VAL A 338 -15.25 -5.21 -10.90
CA VAL A 338 -15.57 -5.51 -9.49
C VAL A 338 -15.55 -7.02 -9.23
N GLN A 339 -16.14 -7.81 -10.13
CA GLN A 339 -16.16 -9.27 -10.01
C GLN A 339 -14.75 -9.87 -10.04
N LEU A 340 -13.88 -9.38 -10.92
CA LEU A 340 -12.49 -9.87 -10.99
C LEU A 340 -11.71 -9.56 -9.68
N PHE A 341 -11.90 -8.36 -9.12
CA PHE A 341 -11.33 -8.04 -7.82
C PHE A 341 -11.91 -8.93 -6.71
N ALA A 342 -13.21 -9.17 -6.71
CA ALA A 342 -13.85 -10.08 -5.75
C ALA A 342 -13.32 -11.52 -5.85
N GLN A 343 -12.96 -12.01 -7.05
CA GLN A 343 -12.34 -13.32 -7.25
C GLN A 343 -10.91 -13.38 -6.68
N ARG A 344 -10.12 -12.34 -6.89
CA ARG A 344 -8.70 -12.28 -6.55
C ARG A 344 -8.41 -12.05 -5.07
N TYR A 345 -9.22 -11.25 -4.38
CA TYR A 345 -8.94 -10.76 -3.03
C TYR A 345 -9.99 -11.21 -2.02
N ASP A 346 -9.66 -11.20 -0.73
CA ASP A 346 -10.63 -11.50 0.34
C ASP A 346 -11.59 -10.33 0.57
N SER A 347 -11.07 -9.10 0.42
CA SER A 347 -11.83 -7.86 0.46
C SER A 347 -11.26 -6.86 -0.55
N ILE A 348 -11.95 -5.76 -0.75
CA ILE A 348 -11.62 -4.73 -1.73
C ILE A 348 -11.63 -3.36 -1.05
N ARG A 349 -10.59 -2.57 -1.29
CA ARG A 349 -10.60 -1.12 -1.07
C ARG A 349 -10.89 -0.46 -2.41
N PHE A 350 -11.94 0.33 -2.47
CA PHE A 350 -12.30 1.13 -3.65
C PHE A 350 -11.69 2.51 -3.52
N ASP A 351 -10.70 2.77 -4.38
CA ASP A 351 -10.02 4.05 -4.50
C ASP A 351 -10.97 5.14 -4.98
N VAL A 352 -10.89 6.33 -4.39
CA VAL A 352 -11.67 7.52 -4.77
C VAL A 352 -13.16 7.21 -4.98
N SER A 353 -13.80 6.57 -4.00
CA SER A 353 -15.24 6.20 -4.11
C SER A 353 -16.17 7.38 -4.36
N TRP A 354 -15.72 8.62 -4.17
CA TRP A 354 -16.42 9.82 -4.61
C TRP A 354 -16.73 9.83 -6.10
N ALA A 355 -15.85 9.26 -6.92
CA ALA A 355 -16.08 9.17 -8.35
C ALA A 355 -17.24 8.24 -8.71
N TYR A 356 -17.64 7.37 -7.82
CA TYR A 356 -18.87 6.56 -7.94
C TYR A 356 -20.07 7.24 -7.27
N LEU A 357 -19.89 7.72 -6.03
CA LEU A 357 -21.00 8.27 -5.24
C LEU A 357 -21.50 9.62 -5.78
N ALA A 358 -20.58 10.48 -6.21
CA ALA A 358 -20.94 11.83 -6.65
C ALA A 358 -19.93 12.34 -7.71
N PRO A 359 -19.87 11.68 -8.87
CA PRO A 359 -18.88 11.99 -9.88
C PRO A 359 -18.96 13.46 -10.33
N ASN A 360 -17.82 14.13 -10.32
CA ASN A 360 -17.63 15.47 -10.84
C ASN A 360 -16.92 15.37 -12.18
N LEU A 361 -17.68 15.60 -13.25
CA LEU A 361 -17.24 15.41 -14.62
C LEU A 361 -16.71 16.72 -15.19
N ARG A 362 -15.45 16.71 -15.60
CA ARG A 362 -14.76 17.88 -16.17
C ARG A 362 -14.49 17.64 -17.65
N PRO A 363 -14.86 18.57 -18.55
CA PRO A 363 -14.61 18.37 -19.95
C PRO A 363 -13.14 18.37 -20.31
N PHE A 364 -12.73 17.50 -21.23
CA PHE A 364 -11.47 17.64 -21.93
C PHE A 364 -11.56 18.81 -22.92
N LYS A 365 -10.54 19.65 -23.01
CA LYS A 365 -10.34 20.66 -24.08
C LYS A 365 -11.52 21.61 -24.31
N ASN A 366 -12.12 22.22 -23.32
CA ASN A 366 -13.20 23.20 -23.46
C ASN A 366 -14.46 22.70 -24.20
N VAL A 367 -14.70 21.42 -24.26
CA VAL A 367 -15.89 20.81 -24.82
C VAL A 367 -16.97 20.73 -23.72
N GLY A 368 -17.92 21.68 -23.71
CA GLY A 368 -19.01 21.67 -22.73
C GLY A 368 -18.68 22.34 -21.39
N LYS A 369 -19.52 22.10 -20.38
CA LYS A 369 -19.36 22.59 -18.99
C LYS A 369 -19.20 21.43 -18.06
N ALA A 370 -18.42 21.62 -16.99
CA ALA A 370 -18.36 20.67 -15.90
C ALA A 370 -19.76 20.45 -15.30
N TYR A 371 -20.08 19.22 -14.96
CA TYR A 371 -21.32 18.86 -14.28
C TYR A 371 -21.08 17.74 -13.26
N SER A 372 -21.98 17.61 -12.30
CA SER A 372 -21.90 16.56 -11.27
C SER A 372 -23.20 15.78 -11.22
N LYS A 373 -23.12 14.51 -10.92
CA LYS A 373 -24.27 13.70 -10.52
C LYS A 373 -24.45 13.80 -8.99
N ASN A 374 -25.66 13.61 -8.52
CA ASN A 374 -25.98 13.65 -7.09
C ASN A 374 -25.70 12.30 -6.40
N THR A 375 -25.75 12.28 -5.09
CA THR A 375 -25.51 11.07 -4.29
C THR A 375 -26.61 10.02 -4.41
N GLU A 376 -27.83 10.40 -4.77
CA GLU A 376 -28.91 9.43 -5.04
C GLU A 376 -28.56 8.57 -6.24
N PHE A 377 -28.09 9.21 -7.31
CA PHE A 377 -27.54 8.52 -8.48
C PHE A 377 -26.37 7.60 -8.11
N GLY A 378 -25.39 8.11 -7.38
CA GLY A 378 -24.20 7.36 -7.02
C GLY A 378 -24.48 6.23 -6.03
N SER A 379 -25.49 6.38 -5.17
CA SER A 379 -25.90 5.30 -4.27
C SER A 379 -26.34 4.05 -5.03
N VAL A 380 -27.00 4.20 -6.18
CA VAL A 380 -27.36 3.06 -7.05
C VAL A 380 -26.10 2.34 -7.56
N ILE A 381 -25.04 3.09 -7.91
CA ILE A 381 -23.79 2.47 -8.36
C ILE A 381 -23.14 1.68 -7.22
N LEU A 382 -23.08 2.26 -6.02
CA LEU A 382 -22.48 1.58 -4.87
C LEU A 382 -23.29 0.35 -4.45
N ASP A 383 -24.64 0.39 -4.51
CA ASP A 383 -25.48 -0.79 -4.24
C ASP A 383 -25.17 -1.91 -5.24
N ARG A 384 -25.01 -1.60 -6.50
CA ARG A 384 -24.62 -2.58 -7.52
C ARG A 384 -23.21 -3.13 -7.31
N ILE A 385 -22.27 -2.30 -6.89
CA ILE A 385 -20.93 -2.78 -6.53
C ILE A 385 -21.02 -3.85 -5.43
N ASP A 386 -21.83 -3.61 -4.39
CA ASP A 386 -22.08 -4.59 -3.33
C ASP A 386 -22.69 -5.89 -3.89
N ASP A 387 -23.67 -5.76 -4.78
CA ASP A 387 -24.31 -6.92 -5.42
C ASP A 387 -23.33 -7.70 -6.30
N TYR A 388 -22.48 -7.04 -7.07
CA TYR A 388 -21.46 -7.68 -7.91
C TYR A 388 -20.42 -8.44 -7.07
N VAL A 389 -20.05 -7.91 -5.91
CA VAL A 389 -19.19 -8.63 -4.96
C VAL A 389 -19.89 -9.88 -4.42
N LYS A 390 -21.19 -9.77 -4.03
CA LYS A 390 -21.99 -10.88 -3.52
C LYS A 390 -22.23 -11.97 -4.57
N GLU A 391 -22.33 -11.62 -5.84
CA GLU A 391 -22.42 -12.60 -6.93
C GLU A 391 -21.19 -13.55 -6.95
N ILE A 392 -20.03 -13.08 -6.54
CA ILE A 392 -18.78 -13.84 -6.51
C ILE A 392 -18.50 -14.48 -5.14
N LYS A 393 -18.72 -13.72 -4.05
CA LYS A 393 -18.40 -14.15 -2.68
C LYS A 393 -19.50 -14.97 -2.02
N GLY A 394 -20.71 -14.93 -2.57
CA GLY A 394 -21.93 -15.48 -1.97
C GLY A 394 -22.79 -14.40 -1.33
N GLN A 395 -24.10 -14.68 -1.26
CA GLN A 395 -25.09 -13.71 -0.76
C GLN A 395 -24.89 -13.35 0.72
N ASP A 396 -24.26 -14.23 1.49
CA ASP A 396 -23.97 -14.02 2.92
C ASP A 396 -22.71 -13.17 3.16
N PHE A 397 -22.03 -12.72 2.11
CA PHE A 397 -20.86 -11.87 2.28
C PHE A 397 -21.23 -10.57 2.98
N ASP A 398 -20.52 -10.27 4.09
CA ASP A 398 -20.69 -9.02 4.81
C ASP A 398 -20.01 -7.86 4.08
N THR A 399 -20.80 -6.99 3.44
CA THR A 399 -20.30 -5.83 2.70
C THR A 399 -19.57 -4.80 3.58
N LYS A 400 -19.66 -4.91 4.92
CA LYS A 400 -18.81 -4.14 5.85
C LYS A 400 -17.33 -4.50 5.75
N GLU A 401 -17.00 -5.62 5.13
CA GLU A 401 -15.60 -5.96 4.80
C GLU A 401 -15.03 -5.08 3.68
N LEU A 402 -15.86 -4.53 2.80
CA LEU A 402 -15.42 -3.59 1.76
C LEU A 402 -15.00 -2.25 2.39
N ILE A 403 -13.99 -1.63 1.78
CA ILE A 403 -13.45 -0.35 2.19
C ILE A 403 -13.69 0.65 1.06
N HIS A 404 -14.45 1.71 1.35
CA HIS A 404 -14.66 2.82 0.42
C HIS A 404 -13.86 4.04 0.87
N GLU A 405 -12.90 4.43 0.07
CA GLU A 405 -12.18 5.67 0.33
C GLU A 405 -12.95 6.85 -0.25
N PHE A 406 -13.30 7.78 0.62
CA PHE A 406 -13.99 9.00 0.23
C PHE A 406 -13.07 10.22 0.27
N ASP A 407 -11.80 10.09 0.37
CA ASP A 407 -10.78 11.15 0.30
C ASP A 407 -11.32 12.55 0.70
N ALA A 408 -12.09 12.59 1.79
CA ALA A 408 -12.76 13.79 2.24
C ALA A 408 -11.90 14.48 3.32
N SER A 409 -11.49 15.71 3.06
CA SER A 409 -10.83 16.52 4.07
C SER A 409 -11.79 16.97 5.17
N PRO A 410 -11.32 17.29 6.39
CA PRO A 410 -12.18 17.89 7.43
C PRO A 410 -12.85 19.19 7.00
N SER A 411 -12.24 19.93 6.05
CA SER A 411 -12.86 21.12 5.46
C SER A 411 -14.04 20.76 4.58
N ASP A 412 -13.97 19.65 3.83
CA ASP A 412 -15.08 19.17 3.01
C ASP A 412 -16.25 18.73 3.89
N PHE A 413 -15.98 18.09 5.03
CA PHE A 413 -17.01 17.77 6.01
C PHE A 413 -17.65 19.00 6.64
N ARG A 414 -16.90 20.06 6.94
CA ARG A 414 -17.46 21.34 7.42
C ARG A 414 -18.34 21.99 6.35
N MET A 415 -17.89 22.04 5.11
CA MET A 415 -18.74 22.53 4.00
C MET A 415 -19.99 21.68 3.81
N LEU A 416 -19.91 20.39 4.07
CA LEU A 416 -21.05 19.48 4.06
C LEU A 416 -22.03 19.76 5.21
N GLU A 417 -21.57 20.29 6.34
CA GLU A 417 -22.42 20.66 7.49
C GLU A 417 -23.09 22.02 7.34
N GLU A 418 -22.39 22.98 6.74
CA GLU A 418 -22.80 24.39 6.74
C GLU A 418 -23.70 24.77 5.55
N THR A 419 -23.80 23.93 4.51
CA THR A 419 -24.60 24.22 3.33
C THR A 419 -25.80 23.27 3.17
N PRO A 420 -26.96 23.75 2.70
CA PRO A 420 -28.11 22.88 2.40
C PRO A 420 -27.79 21.78 1.37
N SER A 421 -26.88 22.05 0.45
CA SER A 421 -26.33 21.05 -0.48
C SER A 421 -25.43 20.06 0.23
N GLY A 422 -24.67 20.47 1.23
CA GLY A 422 -23.80 19.62 2.00
C GLY A 422 -24.56 18.61 2.88
N GLN A 423 -25.68 19.00 3.47
CA GLN A 423 -26.53 18.08 4.24
C GLN A 423 -27.08 16.93 3.38
N ARG A 424 -27.32 17.16 2.08
CA ARG A 424 -27.73 16.09 1.13
C ARG A 424 -26.62 15.05 0.90
N TRP A 425 -25.36 15.40 1.10
CA TRP A 425 -24.23 14.51 0.92
C TRP A 425 -23.89 13.73 2.19
N ARG A 426 -24.09 14.39 3.33
CA ARG A 426 -23.70 13.84 4.62
C ARG A 426 -24.46 12.56 4.95
N GLU A 427 -25.80 12.56 4.84
CA GLU A 427 -26.61 11.42 5.25
C GLU A 427 -26.34 10.15 4.42
N PRO A 428 -26.34 10.19 3.07
CA PRO A 428 -25.99 8.99 2.29
C PRO A 428 -24.58 8.51 2.55
N MET A 429 -23.60 9.41 2.67
CA MET A 429 -22.22 9.05 2.96
C MET A 429 -22.08 8.46 4.36
N MET A 430 -22.70 9.06 5.38
CA MET A 430 -22.67 8.54 6.75
C MET A 430 -23.43 7.24 6.89
N SER A 431 -24.55 7.08 6.20
CA SER A 431 -25.30 5.83 6.15
C SER A 431 -24.46 4.72 5.54
N ARG A 432 -23.79 4.99 4.43
CA ARG A 432 -22.91 4.02 3.77
C ARG A 432 -21.65 3.73 4.59
N THR A 433 -21.02 4.73 5.20
CA THR A 433 -19.86 4.52 6.06
C THR A 433 -20.20 3.69 7.31
N LYS A 434 -21.43 3.75 7.80
CA LYS A 434 -21.93 2.85 8.86
C LYS A 434 -22.13 1.43 8.35
N ALA A 435 -22.56 1.25 7.11
CA ALA A 435 -22.79 -0.05 6.47
C ALA A 435 -21.51 -0.69 5.95
N LEU A 436 -20.62 0.11 5.38
CA LEU A 436 -19.36 -0.29 4.73
C LEU A 436 -18.20 0.23 5.56
N GLY A 437 -17.11 -0.46 5.67
CA GLY A 437 -15.88 0.12 6.21
C GLY A 437 -15.47 1.29 5.33
N THR A 438 -15.02 2.39 5.90
CA THR A 438 -14.54 3.55 5.14
C THR A 438 -13.16 3.94 5.62
N THR A 439 -12.24 4.05 4.69
CA THR A 439 -10.91 4.58 4.97
C THR A 439 -10.98 6.10 5.02
N TYR A 440 -10.43 6.66 6.05
CA TYR A 440 -10.21 8.09 6.15
C TYR A 440 -8.75 8.40 6.44
N MET A 441 -8.21 9.28 5.65
CA MET A 441 -6.85 9.77 5.81
C MET A 441 -6.86 11.09 6.53
N SER A 442 -6.21 11.14 7.66
CA SER A 442 -6.39 12.24 8.56
C SER A 442 -5.16 13.09 8.82
N HIS A 443 -3.99 12.51 8.73
CA HIS A 443 -2.80 13.09 9.32
C HIS A 443 -2.26 14.30 8.56
N SER A 444 -2.35 14.32 7.22
CA SER A 444 -1.84 15.44 6.41
C SER A 444 -2.85 16.58 6.23
N TRP A 445 -4.13 16.32 6.45
CA TRP A 445 -5.20 17.26 6.13
C TRP A 445 -5.78 17.99 7.34
N GLY A 446 -5.34 17.65 8.56
CA GLY A 446 -5.81 18.27 9.77
C GLY A 446 -6.04 17.32 10.93
N ASN A 447 -6.91 17.70 11.86
CA ASN A 447 -7.22 16.88 13.01
C ASN A 447 -8.41 15.94 12.75
N ASN A 448 -8.41 14.82 13.45
CA ASN A 448 -9.47 13.80 13.39
C ASN A 448 -10.60 14.03 14.37
N GLN A 449 -10.60 15.15 15.11
CA GLN A 449 -11.60 15.44 16.13
C GLN A 449 -13.02 15.23 15.61
N HIS A 450 -13.25 15.69 14.40
CA HIS A 450 -14.54 15.60 13.74
C HIS A 450 -15.01 14.16 13.52
N PHE A 451 -14.12 13.27 13.07
CA PHE A 451 -14.44 11.84 12.86
C PHE A 451 -14.64 11.10 14.16
N LEU A 452 -13.82 11.38 15.16
CA LEU A 452 -13.95 10.76 16.47
C LEU A 452 -15.22 11.22 17.21
N GLN A 453 -15.66 12.47 16.99
CA GLN A 453 -16.88 13.01 17.58
C GLN A 453 -18.16 12.56 16.85
N LEU A 454 -18.13 12.50 15.50
CA LEU A 454 -19.30 12.10 14.71
C LEU A 454 -19.83 10.70 15.04
N ASN A 455 -19.03 9.89 15.67
CA ASN A 455 -19.24 8.46 15.69
C ASN A 455 -19.63 7.85 17.03
N GLY A 456 -19.72 8.65 18.09
CA GLY A 456 -20.17 8.17 19.42
C GLY A 456 -19.51 6.85 19.88
N GLY A 457 -18.34 6.50 19.36
CA GLY A 457 -17.62 5.26 19.63
C GLY A 457 -17.97 4.06 18.72
N GLU A 458 -18.95 4.16 17.84
CA GLU A 458 -19.39 3.05 16.96
C GLU A 458 -19.06 3.29 15.47
N SER A 459 -17.93 3.91 15.15
CA SER A 459 -17.64 4.21 13.75
C SER A 459 -17.07 3.04 12.99
N ASN A 460 -17.52 2.88 11.75
CA ASN A 460 -16.90 2.00 10.76
C ASN A 460 -15.73 2.66 10.01
N PHE A 461 -15.28 3.83 10.47
CA PHE A 461 -14.13 4.49 9.89
C PHE A 461 -12.85 3.72 10.18
N LEU A 462 -12.01 3.62 9.15
CA LEU A 462 -10.67 3.11 9.25
C LEU A 462 -9.73 4.31 9.42
N LEU A 463 -9.20 4.48 10.62
CA LEU A 463 -8.38 5.62 10.98
C LEU A 463 -6.90 5.29 10.82
N GLY A 464 -6.16 6.13 10.09
CA GLY A 464 -4.73 5.98 9.86
C GLY A 464 -3.92 7.22 10.22
N ALA A 465 -2.63 7.05 10.47
CA ALA A 465 -1.68 8.16 10.53
C ALA A 465 -1.37 8.67 9.10
N GLY A 466 -1.47 7.81 8.11
CA GLY A 466 -1.28 8.12 6.70
C GLY A 466 -1.51 6.95 5.77
N ASN A 467 -1.30 7.22 4.49
CA ASN A 467 -1.18 6.25 3.42
C ASN A 467 -0.02 6.63 2.48
N HIS A 468 -0.03 6.18 1.23
CA HIS A 468 1.03 6.42 0.26
C HIS A 468 1.08 7.85 -0.30
N ASP A 469 -0.03 8.60 -0.27
CA ASP A 469 -0.15 9.91 -0.93
C ASP A 469 0.50 11.08 -0.17
N PRO A 470 0.24 11.24 1.14
CA PRO A 470 0.74 12.40 1.86
C PRO A 470 2.17 12.22 2.35
N GLN A 471 2.72 13.31 2.91
CA GLN A 471 4.00 13.25 3.60
C GLN A 471 3.98 12.19 4.70
N PRO A 472 5.08 11.41 4.87
CA PRO A 472 5.22 10.53 6.02
C PRO A 472 5.12 11.33 7.33
N LEU A 473 4.55 10.73 8.34
CA LEU A 473 4.35 11.34 9.66
C LEU A 473 5.64 11.96 10.23
N ARG A 474 6.79 11.33 9.98
CA ARG A 474 8.10 11.86 10.39
C ARG A 474 8.42 13.19 9.73
N GLN A 475 8.16 13.38 8.44
CA GLN A 475 8.38 14.66 7.77
C GLN A 475 7.47 15.75 8.34
N ILE A 476 6.21 15.43 8.60
CA ILE A 476 5.24 16.35 9.20
C ILE A 476 5.72 16.78 10.59
N ALA A 477 6.13 15.82 11.43
CA ALA A 477 6.60 16.08 12.78
C ALA A 477 7.82 17.01 12.84
N TYR A 478 8.73 16.86 11.87
CA TYR A 478 9.95 17.68 11.75
C TYR A 478 9.76 18.91 10.87
N GLU A 479 8.53 19.22 10.46
CA GLU A 479 8.16 20.38 9.66
C GLU A 479 8.96 20.51 8.36
N VAL A 480 9.23 19.37 7.71
CA VAL A 480 9.87 19.33 6.41
C VAL A 480 8.88 19.93 5.38
N PRO A 481 9.26 20.96 4.62
CA PRO A 481 8.36 21.54 3.62
C PRO A 481 7.94 20.51 2.57
N ASP A 482 6.63 20.42 2.32
CA ASP A 482 6.11 19.62 1.21
C ASP A 482 6.20 20.35 -0.12
N ILE A 483 6.18 19.60 -1.22
CA ILE A 483 6.10 20.12 -2.59
C ILE A 483 4.84 20.97 -2.76
N GLY A 484 3.75 20.61 -2.07
CA GLY A 484 2.50 21.36 -2.01
C GLY A 484 2.49 22.56 -1.07
N GLY A 485 3.56 22.82 -0.32
CA GLY A 485 3.76 24.03 0.48
C GLY A 485 3.11 24.06 1.88
N ALA A 486 2.37 23.04 2.27
CA ALA A 486 1.65 23.06 3.55
C ALA A 486 2.24 22.06 4.54
N VAL A 487 2.72 22.57 5.67
CA VAL A 487 3.04 21.75 6.85
C VAL A 487 1.91 21.92 7.86
N HIS A 488 1.21 20.83 8.15
CA HIS A 488 0.00 20.87 8.97
C HIS A 488 0.20 20.49 10.45
N LYS A 489 1.44 20.38 10.93
CA LYS A 489 1.73 20.02 12.33
C LYS A 489 1.05 20.99 13.30
N HIS A 490 1.22 22.29 13.09
CA HIS A 490 0.72 23.32 14.01
C HIS A 490 -0.80 23.22 14.25
N SER A 491 -1.58 22.97 13.21
CA SER A 491 -3.04 22.81 13.32
C SER A 491 -3.45 21.55 14.09
N GLN A 492 -2.57 20.56 14.21
CA GLN A 492 -2.83 19.30 14.89
C GLN A 492 -2.36 19.30 16.35
N VAL A 493 -1.36 20.11 16.68
CA VAL A 493 -0.79 20.18 18.04
C VAL A 493 -1.84 20.55 19.08
N GLU A 494 -2.64 21.59 18.84
CA GLU A 494 -3.70 22.00 19.78
C GLU A 494 -4.76 20.90 19.94
N TYR A 495 -5.23 20.34 18.84
CA TYR A 495 -6.19 19.24 18.87
C TYR A 495 -5.68 18.02 19.66
N LEU A 496 -4.43 17.57 19.40
CA LEU A 496 -3.85 16.42 20.10
C LEU A 496 -3.59 16.71 21.58
N ALA A 497 -3.19 17.96 21.90
CA ALA A 497 -3.01 18.39 23.28
C ALA A 497 -4.33 18.33 24.07
N ASP A 498 -5.42 18.81 23.46
CA ASP A 498 -6.77 18.73 24.04
C ASP A 498 -7.24 17.28 24.16
N LEU A 499 -7.03 16.47 23.12
CA LEU A 499 -7.41 15.05 23.12
C LEU A 499 -6.74 14.30 24.28
N PHE A 500 -5.42 14.41 24.41
CA PHE A 500 -4.65 13.65 25.42
C PHE A 500 -4.48 14.39 26.75
N LYS A 501 -5.03 15.61 26.89
CA LYS A 501 -4.95 16.45 28.09
C LYS A 501 -3.51 16.70 28.53
N VAL A 502 -2.65 17.03 27.58
CA VAL A 502 -1.23 17.35 27.79
C VAL A 502 -0.95 18.81 27.41
N ASP A 503 0.14 19.38 27.95
CA ASP A 503 0.59 20.69 27.51
C ASP A 503 1.01 20.65 26.04
N LYS A 504 0.48 21.58 25.24
CA LYS A 504 0.81 21.69 23.81
C LYS A 504 2.31 21.82 23.53
N ASN A 505 3.06 22.47 24.44
CA ASN A 505 4.50 22.61 24.30
C ASN A 505 5.25 21.28 24.30
N ILE A 506 4.67 20.22 24.88
CA ILE A 506 5.21 18.87 24.84
C ILE A 506 5.13 18.34 23.40
N LEU A 507 4.03 18.63 22.70
CA LEU A 507 3.79 18.15 21.33
C LEU A 507 4.53 18.98 20.25
N GLU A 508 5.14 20.09 20.62
CA GLU A 508 6.10 20.78 19.74
C GLU A 508 7.36 19.92 19.53
N ASN A 509 7.68 19.03 20.45
CA ASN A 509 8.72 18.02 20.24
C ASN A 509 8.27 17.03 19.16
N PRO A 510 9.04 16.84 18.06
CA PRO A 510 8.65 15.97 16.94
C PRO A 510 8.35 14.53 17.37
N VAL A 511 9.13 13.97 18.29
CA VAL A 511 8.96 12.59 18.78
C VAL A 511 7.65 12.45 19.57
N GLU A 512 7.34 13.42 20.44
CA GLU A 512 6.08 13.39 21.21
C GLU A 512 4.86 13.61 20.31
N PHE A 513 4.99 14.42 19.25
CA PHE A 513 3.96 14.57 18.23
C PHE A 513 3.70 13.25 17.49
N ILE A 514 4.75 12.54 17.03
CA ILE A 514 4.64 11.23 16.37
C ILE A 514 3.91 10.23 17.28
N LYS A 515 4.32 10.13 18.54
CA LYS A 515 3.70 9.25 19.52
C LYS A 515 2.22 9.59 19.76
N ALA A 516 1.87 10.87 19.84
CA ALA A 516 0.49 11.30 20.01
C ALA A 516 -0.36 10.98 18.76
N LYS A 517 0.17 11.16 17.55
CA LYS A 517 -0.52 10.76 16.31
C LYS A 517 -0.75 9.25 16.22
N PHE A 518 0.23 8.45 16.62
CA PHE A 518 0.02 7.01 16.70
C PHE A 518 -1.01 6.63 17.78
N ALA A 519 -0.99 7.30 18.93
CA ALA A 519 -1.99 7.05 19.97
C ALA A 519 -3.41 7.41 19.50
N GLU A 520 -3.56 8.47 18.70
CA GLU A 520 -4.84 8.88 18.14
C GLU A 520 -5.53 7.74 17.38
N ILE A 521 -4.81 6.99 16.53
CA ILE A 521 -5.40 5.89 15.76
C ILE A 521 -5.90 4.74 16.63
N PHE A 522 -5.33 4.54 17.83
CA PHE A 522 -5.80 3.52 18.77
C PHE A 522 -7.03 3.98 19.57
N THR A 523 -7.47 5.23 19.43
CA THR A 523 -8.77 5.67 20.00
C THR A 523 -9.96 5.20 19.16
N ALA A 524 -9.75 4.88 17.88
CA ALA A 524 -10.76 4.37 16.97
C ALA A 524 -10.93 2.85 17.06
N ARG A 525 -12.09 2.35 16.64
CA ARG A 525 -12.36 0.91 16.57
C ARG A 525 -11.53 0.20 15.51
N ASN A 526 -11.41 0.82 14.33
CA ASN A 526 -10.68 0.29 13.18
C ASN A 526 -9.45 1.17 12.91
N ASN A 527 -8.33 0.55 12.57
CA ASN A 527 -7.11 1.28 12.25
C ASN A 527 -6.41 0.75 11.01
N GLN A 528 -5.64 1.66 10.42
CA GLN A 528 -4.86 1.47 9.22
C GLN A 528 -3.42 1.89 9.51
N TYR A 529 -2.48 1.14 8.98
CA TYR A 529 -1.06 1.37 9.13
C TYR A 529 -0.39 1.38 7.76
N PHE A 530 0.24 2.48 7.42
CA PHE A 530 1.10 2.53 6.25
C PHE A 530 2.54 2.23 6.65
N TYR A 531 3.22 1.36 5.91
CA TYR A 531 4.53 0.86 6.33
C TYR A 531 5.59 1.96 6.53
N MET A 532 5.57 3.04 5.73
CA MET A 532 6.52 4.14 5.89
C MET A 532 6.38 4.83 7.26
N ASP A 533 5.15 5.08 7.68
CA ASP A 533 4.88 5.68 8.99
C ASP A 533 5.22 4.71 10.12
N VAL A 534 4.80 3.46 10.00
CA VAL A 534 5.07 2.41 11.01
C VAL A 534 6.56 2.24 11.27
N PHE A 535 7.38 2.31 10.21
CA PHE A 535 8.84 2.19 10.29
C PHE A 535 9.54 3.53 10.55
N GLY A 536 8.81 4.62 10.76
CA GLY A 536 9.38 5.94 11.01
C GLY A 536 10.28 6.43 9.87
N ARG A 537 9.93 6.10 8.63
CA ARG A 537 10.69 6.51 7.45
C ARG A 537 10.51 8.00 7.19
N GLU A 538 11.53 8.62 6.61
CA GLU A 538 11.50 10.03 6.26
C GLU A 538 11.36 10.30 4.76
N GLU A 539 11.50 9.26 3.93
CA GLU A 539 11.37 9.40 2.49
C GLU A 539 9.88 9.51 2.11
N ARG A 540 9.56 10.39 1.18
CA ARG A 540 8.23 10.46 0.58
C ARG A 540 8.01 9.28 -0.35
N PHE A 541 6.92 8.54 -0.17
CA PHE A 541 6.63 7.35 -0.99
C PHE A 541 6.11 7.73 -2.37
N ASP A 542 5.13 8.62 -2.39
CA ASP A 542 4.62 9.25 -3.60
C ASP A 542 4.63 10.77 -3.46
N ALA A 543 5.40 11.45 -4.28
CA ALA A 543 5.37 12.89 -4.37
C ALA A 543 4.39 13.28 -5.48
N GLN A 544 3.13 13.47 -5.11
CA GLN A 544 2.07 13.88 -6.05
C GLN A 544 2.50 15.07 -6.90
N CYS A 545 2.10 15.07 -8.15
CA CYS A 545 2.48 16.07 -9.16
C CYS A 545 3.98 16.12 -9.49
N ASN A 546 4.76 15.15 -9.02
CA ASN A 546 6.17 15.02 -9.35
C ASN A 546 6.44 13.63 -9.91
N ASN A 547 6.72 13.54 -11.22
CA ASN A 547 7.08 12.28 -11.89
C ASN A 547 8.50 11.85 -11.51
N SER A 548 8.80 11.78 -10.20
CA SER A 548 10.08 11.33 -9.69
C SER A 548 10.28 9.84 -9.95
N ALA A 549 11.47 9.48 -10.40
CA ALA A 549 11.84 8.06 -10.54
C ALA A 549 11.89 7.31 -9.18
N GLU A 550 11.80 8.02 -8.06
CA GLU A 550 11.86 7.47 -6.71
C GLU A 550 10.48 7.06 -6.19
N ASN A 551 9.39 7.59 -6.77
CA ASN A 551 8.02 7.29 -6.35
C ASN A 551 7.72 5.80 -6.45
N TYR A 552 6.98 5.28 -5.47
CA TYR A 552 6.53 3.88 -5.35
C TYR A 552 7.65 2.83 -5.26
N ARG A 553 8.90 3.24 -4.91
CA ARG A 553 10.06 2.32 -4.94
C ARG A 553 10.68 2.01 -3.60
N TYR A 554 10.32 2.69 -2.52
CA TYR A 554 10.99 2.49 -1.23
C TYR A 554 10.67 1.13 -0.63
N LYS A 555 11.69 0.25 -0.59
CA LYS A 555 11.59 -1.12 -0.10
C LYS A 555 11.63 -1.19 1.44
N ILE A 556 10.94 -2.19 1.95
CA ILE A 556 11.14 -2.66 3.31
C ILE A 556 12.50 -3.36 3.34
N PRO A 557 13.40 -3.01 4.29
CA PRO A 557 14.73 -3.60 4.34
C PRO A 557 14.69 -5.09 4.70
N GLU A 558 15.68 -5.86 4.22
CA GLU A 558 15.82 -7.28 4.56
C GLU A 558 15.84 -7.52 6.08
N ASN A 559 16.53 -6.66 6.81
CA ASN A 559 16.62 -6.70 8.28
C ASN A 559 15.51 -5.87 8.94
N PHE A 560 14.28 -5.96 8.44
CA PHE A 560 13.12 -5.15 8.83
C PHE A 560 12.89 -5.12 10.35
N GLU A 561 13.10 -6.24 11.05
CA GLU A 561 12.91 -6.33 12.49
C GLU A 561 13.87 -5.39 13.24
N ALA A 562 15.16 -5.44 12.89
CA ALA A 562 16.16 -4.57 13.50
C ALA A 562 15.97 -3.10 13.12
N ALA A 563 15.58 -2.84 11.87
CA ALA A 563 15.27 -1.49 11.39
C ALA A 563 14.07 -0.89 12.15
N TYR A 564 13.00 -1.64 12.33
CA TYR A 564 11.83 -1.23 13.10
C TYR A 564 12.17 -0.92 14.56
N ILE A 565 12.83 -1.85 15.26
CA ILE A 565 13.18 -1.68 16.68
C ILE A 565 14.07 -0.46 16.87
N SER A 566 15.05 -0.24 15.99
CA SER A 566 15.92 0.94 16.06
C SER A 566 15.15 2.26 15.95
N GLU A 567 14.14 2.34 15.10
CA GLU A 567 13.33 3.55 14.98
C GLU A 567 12.29 3.68 16.11
N VAL A 568 11.82 2.56 16.70
CA VAL A 568 11.03 2.58 17.95
C VAL A 568 11.84 3.16 19.10
N GLU A 569 13.10 2.78 19.26
CA GLU A 569 14.00 3.34 20.27
C GLU A 569 14.20 4.85 20.12
N ARG A 570 14.25 5.34 18.87
CA ARG A 570 14.36 6.76 18.54
C ARG A 570 13.03 7.52 18.71
N GLY A 571 11.91 6.80 18.85
CA GLY A 571 10.57 7.34 18.93
C GLY A 571 9.99 7.79 17.60
N HIS A 572 10.53 7.33 16.46
CA HIS A 572 10.03 7.65 15.14
C HIS A 572 9.05 6.61 14.61
N ALA A 573 9.25 5.33 14.96
CA ALA A 573 8.39 4.22 14.57
C ALA A 573 7.25 3.98 15.57
N LEU A 574 6.20 3.33 15.13
CA LEU A 574 5.06 2.98 15.97
C LEU A 574 5.46 1.99 17.08
N ASN A 575 5.32 2.40 18.33
CA ASN A 575 5.30 1.49 19.47
C ASN A 575 3.83 1.31 19.93
N PRO A 576 3.18 0.16 19.69
CA PRO A 576 1.78 -0.04 20.06
C PRO A 576 1.53 0.11 21.55
N MET A 577 2.51 -0.27 22.39
CA MET A 577 2.36 -0.16 23.85
C MET A 577 2.45 1.28 24.35
N ASP A 578 3.25 2.15 23.71
CA ASP A 578 3.25 3.59 24.01
C ASP A 578 1.90 4.21 23.60
N ALA A 579 1.39 3.86 22.43
CA ALA A 579 0.09 4.33 21.96
C ALA A 579 -1.04 3.89 22.91
N LEU A 580 -1.08 2.62 23.27
CA LEU A 580 -2.09 2.08 24.19
C LEU A 580 -1.98 2.66 25.60
N GLU A 581 -0.78 2.89 26.11
CA GLU A 581 -0.59 3.55 27.40
C GLU A 581 -1.28 4.93 27.43
N ARG A 582 -1.08 5.73 26.39
CA ARG A 582 -1.69 7.08 26.28
C ARG A 582 -3.23 6.98 26.22
N VAL A 583 -3.75 6.01 25.47
CA VAL A 583 -5.20 5.78 25.37
C VAL A 583 -5.80 5.24 26.68
N PHE A 584 -5.08 4.38 27.40
CA PHE A 584 -5.48 3.91 28.72
C PHE A 584 -5.63 5.08 29.70
N ARG A 585 -4.66 6.00 29.75
CA ARG A 585 -4.75 7.22 30.55
C ARG A 585 -5.91 8.12 30.11
N LEU A 586 -6.06 8.32 28.80
CA LEU A 586 -7.16 9.11 28.24
C LEU A 586 -8.53 8.60 28.71
N LYS A 587 -8.72 7.27 28.72
CA LYS A 587 -9.98 6.60 29.10
C LYS A 587 -10.07 6.32 30.61
N GLY A 588 -9.09 6.69 31.44
CA GLY A 588 -9.06 6.40 32.88
C GLY A 588 -8.90 4.91 33.21
N LEU A 589 -8.48 4.09 32.23
CA LEU A 589 -8.30 2.64 32.39
C LEU A 589 -7.03 2.27 33.16
N ASP A 590 -6.07 3.17 33.25
CA ASP A 590 -4.84 3.05 34.04
C ASP A 590 -5.12 2.77 35.53
N LYS A 591 -6.22 3.30 36.05
CA LYS A 591 -6.65 3.14 37.44
C LYS A 591 -7.52 1.89 37.64
N THR A 592 -8.40 1.58 36.69
CA THR A 592 -9.38 0.49 36.80
C THR A 592 -8.85 -0.86 36.30
N ASN A 593 -7.78 -0.87 35.52
CA ASN A 593 -7.12 -2.06 34.97
C ASN A 593 -5.59 -2.01 35.21
N SER A 594 -5.19 -1.76 36.47
CA SER A 594 -3.80 -1.50 36.87
C SER A 594 -2.81 -2.63 36.53
N ALA A 595 -3.26 -3.90 36.56
CA ALA A 595 -2.42 -5.04 36.20
C ALA A 595 -2.05 -5.02 34.69
N LEU A 596 -3.06 -4.89 33.82
CA LEU A 596 -2.86 -4.80 32.37
C LEU A 596 -2.08 -3.53 32.01
N TYR A 597 -2.38 -2.41 32.66
CA TYR A 597 -1.63 -1.16 32.47
C TYR A 597 -0.15 -1.33 32.82
N SER A 598 0.17 -2.03 33.90
CA SER A 598 1.57 -2.30 34.29
C SER A 598 2.29 -3.16 33.24
N GLN A 599 1.61 -4.12 32.61
CA GLN A 599 2.18 -4.90 31.51
C GLN A 599 2.40 -4.03 30.26
N ILE A 600 1.46 -3.16 29.90
CA ILE A 600 1.61 -2.20 28.81
C ILE A 600 2.85 -1.33 29.02
N VAL A 601 3.01 -0.76 30.22
CA VAL A 601 4.18 0.08 30.57
C VAL A 601 5.47 -0.74 30.49
N ARG A 602 5.48 -1.98 31.03
CA ARG A 602 6.64 -2.87 30.95
C ARG A 602 7.08 -3.13 29.50
N PHE A 603 6.16 -3.49 28.63
CA PHE A 603 6.49 -3.79 27.23
C PHE A 603 6.82 -2.55 26.41
N ARG A 604 6.17 -1.39 26.69
CA ARG A 604 6.60 -0.11 26.15
C ARG A 604 8.08 0.14 26.45
N ASP A 605 8.47 -0.01 27.71
CA ASP A 605 9.83 0.27 28.17
C ASP A 605 10.85 -0.72 27.56
N ILE A 606 10.50 -2.01 27.45
CA ILE A 606 11.36 -3.00 26.81
C ILE A 606 11.65 -2.62 25.36
N LEU A 607 10.64 -2.21 24.59
CA LEU A 607 10.81 -1.86 23.19
C LEU A 607 11.53 -0.50 22.98
N GLN A 608 11.46 0.41 23.95
CA GLN A 608 12.08 1.74 23.84
C GLN A 608 13.46 1.83 24.47
N THR A 609 13.89 0.83 25.27
CA THR A 609 15.14 0.92 26.01
C THR A 609 16.26 0.18 25.30
N PRO A 610 17.35 0.84 24.88
CA PRO A 610 18.52 0.19 24.33
C PRO A 610 19.08 -0.89 25.26
N GLU A 611 19.53 -2.00 24.72
CA GLU A 611 20.01 -3.18 25.47
C GLU A 611 21.05 -2.86 26.54
N ASN A 612 21.88 -1.84 26.30
CA ASN A 612 22.94 -1.40 27.24
C ASN A 612 22.45 -0.64 28.50
N LYS A 613 21.15 -0.28 28.57
CA LYS A 613 20.58 0.42 29.75
C LYS A 613 19.80 -0.49 30.69
N ILE A 614 19.52 -1.72 30.33
CA ILE A 614 18.70 -2.65 31.14
C ILE A 614 19.48 -3.24 32.32
N VAL A 615 20.80 -3.22 32.24
CA VAL A 615 21.69 -3.86 33.28
C VAL A 615 21.69 -3.12 34.64
N THR A 616 21.11 -1.94 34.77
CA THR A 616 21.22 -1.11 35.98
C THR A 616 20.02 -1.11 36.93
N LYS A 617 19.00 -1.96 36.71
CA LYS A 617 17.92 -2.18 37.69
C LYS A 617 17.92 -3.55 38.28
N ILE A 618 19.10 -4.02 38.76
CA ILE A 618 19.17 -5.19 39.65
C ILE A 618 18.85 -4.67 41.07
N ASN A 619 17.76 -5.21 41.60
CA ASN A 619 17.29 -4.98 42.96
C ASN A 619 18.44 -5.16 44.00
N PRO A 620 18.76 -4.17 44.86
CA PRO A 620 19.95 -4.23 45.71
C PRO A 620 19.87 -5.22 46.90
N LYS A 621 19.02 -6.22 46.84
CA LYS A 621 18.84 -7.20 47.97
C LYS A 621 19.57 -8.52 47.85
N PHE A 622 20.46 -8.72 46.88
CA PHE A 622 21.32 -9.90 46.85
C PHE A 622 22.81 -9.49 46.84
N PRO A 623 23.63 -9.91 47.83
CA PRO A 623 25.05 -9.65 47.80
C PRO A 623 25.73 -10.56 46.77
N ILE A 624 26.14 -10.00 45.63
CA ILE A 624 27.03 -10.69 44.69
C ILE A 624 28.46 -10.44 45.15
N ALA A 625 29.11 -11.51 45.61
CA ALA A 625 30.51 -11.51 45.97
C ALA A 625 31.37 -11.17 44.74
N GLY A 626 32.32 -10.28 44.96
CA GLY A 626 33.21 -9.66 43.99
C GLY A 626 33.85 -10.60 42.98
N THR A 627 33.58 -10.33 41.70
CA THR A 627 34.50 -10.69 40.58
C THR A 627 34.12 -9.93 39.26
N VAL A 628 33.39 -8.82 39.26
CA VAL A 628 33.03 -8.08 38.04
C VAL A 628 33.45 -6.62 38.03
N ILE A 629 34.35 -6.17 38.91
CA ILE A 629 34.82 -4.77 38.95
C ILE A 629 36.02 -4.50 38.01
N GLY A 630 36.56 -5.53 37.36
CA GLY A 630 37.79 -5.39 36.55
C GLY A 630 37.61 -4.93 35.07
N LEU A 631 36.39 -4.82 34.54
CA LEU A 631 36.23 -4.59 33.09
C LEU A 631 35.53 -3.25 32.71
N ILE A 632 35.17 -2.39 33.65
CA ILE A 632 34.44 -1.14 33.37
C ILE A 632 35.33 0.10 33.34
N THR A 633 36.59 -0.01 33.74
CA THR A 633 37.50 1.17 33.79
C THR A 633 38.31 1.44 32.50
N ALA A 634 38.22 0.56 31.50
CA ALA A 634 39.00 0.73 30.25
C ALA A 634 38.31 1.48 29.11
N THR A 635 37.01 1.78 29.20
CA THR A 635 36.27 2.44 28.14
C THR A 635 35.88 3.89 28.42
N ALA A 636 36.06 4.37 29.65
CA ALA A 636 35.77 5.78 29.99
C ALA A 636 36.91 6.76 29.72
N GLY A 637 38.11 6.27 29.38
CA GLY A 637 39.30 7.10 29.12
C GLY A 637 39.49 7.61 27.70
N GLY A 638 38.66 7.17 26.74
CA GLY A 638 38.88 7.46 25.30
C GLY A 638 38.14 8.66 24.71
N ILE A 639 37.18 9.23 25.42
CA ILE A 639 36.31 10.30 24.86
C ILE A 639 36.69 11.71 25.37
N GLY A 640 37.62 11.80 26.33
CA GLY A 640 38.00 13.08 26.96
C GLY A 640 39.03 13.92 26.18
N TYR A 641 39.65 13.43 25.13
CA TYR A 641 40.79 14.13 24.48
C TYR A 641 40.49 14.81 23.14
N TYR A 642 39.27 14.84 22.70
CA TYR A 642 38.94 15.43 21.38
C TYR A 642 38.28 16.83 21.42
N PHE A 643 38.14 17.44 22.61
CA PHE A 643 37.43 18.75 22.71
C PHE A 643 38.29 19.93 23.23
N ILE A 644 39.62 19.79 23.36
CA ILE A 644 40.44 20.87 23.92
C ILE A 644 41.37 21.56 22.89
N ASP A 645 41.44 21.12 21.63
CA ASP A 645 42.42 21.66 20.69
C ASP A 645 41.85 22.47 19.51
N LYS A 646 40.80 23.29 19.77
CA LYS A 646 40.28 24.24 18.76
C LYS A 646 39.89 25.63 19.32
N LYS A 647 40.61 26.12 20.31
CA LYS A 647 40.35 27.47 20.84
C LYS A 647 41.59 28.42 20.90
N GLU A 648 42.65 28.11 20.22
CA GLU A 648 43.77 29.04 20.05
C GLU A 648 44.37 29.00 18.65
N LYS A 649 43.72 29.68 17.69
CA LYS A 649 44.33 30.23 16.47
C LYS A 649 43.30 31.13 15.77
N ASN A 650 43.06 32.29 16.32
CA ASN A 650 42.65 33.49 15.59
C ASN A 650 42.92 34.72 16.47
N LYS A 651 44.19 35.11 16.57
CA LYS A 651 44.67 36.47 16.79
C LYS A 651 46.01 36.58 16.05
N ASN A 652 45.92 37.03 14.81
CA ASN A 652 46.76 38.04 14.18
C ASN A 652 46.28 38.23 12.74
#